data_5eb94dc6eac34d1384e7d2114c39e74c
#
_entry.id   5eb94dc6eac34d1384e7d2114c39e74c
#
_cell.length_a   1.000
_cell.length_b   1.000
_cell.length_c   1.000
_cell.angle_alpha   90.00
_cell.angle_beta   90.00
_cell.angle_gamma   90.00
#
_symmetry.space_group_name_H-M   'P 1'
#
loop_
_entity.id
_entity.type
_entity.pdbx_description
1 polymer ?
#
loop_
_entity_poly.entity_id
_entity_poly.type
_entity_poly.pdbx_seq_one_letter_code
_entity_poly.pdbx_strand_id
1 'polypeptide(L)'
;MDILTNFIWIPSWSQKDDCEAKIVYFRKEFVADEMDLLNTRTVRISADSRYKLYVNGNFVQEGPQKPLDRMEWFVDKADLQPFLNNGINIIAVEVLRYPECKVGKSNVNQSLLRTETPVLYVEDLMGNQEKSVSGKLGWKCCINSEIEIIGEENPAGPEPIHAEENVIATDRFAKWKMVGYDDSAWEYSSARNLFEISATIAPFHLVPRTIPQMRHENKSFTEISAIRDAGESETKYLRKAYLKMIRGEGNVRIPANTTQIVEIAAKAEECGYLLYEFARGRGASITTLCSECYAYPQPDVPSPLGGMVQTIPKKGDRTDAKNGQLLGHISYYRVAGYGTEDMAEQYEPYWFRTFRYIQLKIETADEPLDFISFSYRSTGYPLKIGTNVRVSDSTYSAIWDISVRTLARCMHETYMDCPFYEQLQYAMDSRIEMLYTYAISADDRLARQTMEAFRRSQRPDGMINANAPALNSGVIPGFSIYYILMIHDHMMYFGDRDLIRKHLPVIDGILGFFDKHLLSTGVVGKIGGPLLLHTYWSFLDWADGWSTGAPKCSMQGTGALTLESLLYLYGLQKAAELADYIELPCIAKEYRKRAESMKTAIQQTCFGVYRLKDGRQQKLLQDGPGMEEYSVHCQAFAVLTGMVTPKEGKEMLQCTVGNKDFAQPSVAFMFYLFRAMEICDIYDETDKLWDLWRYMLDKKMTTCVENNTDERSDCHAWSSLICYELPTLILGVSPCAPGYKKVRINPHLGKLKSVNGNVITPMGNISVSWFCDSNGKYKIQYSLPDGMECLNDVSQILVP
;
A
#
# COMPACT_ATOMS: atom_id res chain seq x y z
N MET A 1 -18.44 8.38 -33.64
CA MET A 1 -18.66 7.11 -33.00
C MET A 1 -19.44 7.40 -31.72
N ASP A 2 -20.58 6.76 -31.54
CA ASP A 2 -21.46 7.08 -30.41
C ASP A 2 -20.95 6.38 -29.13
N ILE A 3 -20.06 7.05 -28.38
CA ILE A 3 -19.43 6.55 -27.15
C ILE A 3 -20.46 6.06 -26.15
N LEU A 4 -21.65 6.66 -26.14
CA LEU A 4 -22.72 6.39 -25.17
C LEU A 4 -23.29 4.98 -25.28
N THR A 5 -23.29 4.39 -26.46
CA THR A 5 -23.86 3.05 -26.69
C THR A 5 -22.94 1.92 -26.22
N ASN A 6 -21.70 2.21 -25.83
CA ASN A 6 -20.74 1.24 -25.33
C ASN A 6 -20.81 1.04 -23.81
N PHE A 7 -21.61 1.84 -23.11
CA PHE A 7 -21.95 1.65 -21.70
C PHE A 7 -23.16 0.73 -21.58
N ILE A 8 -22.97 -0.43 -20.98
CA ILE A 8 -24.02 -1.45 -20.84
C ILE A 8 -24.18 -1.88 -19.39
N TRP A 9 -25.37 -2.36 -19.05
CA TRP A 9 -25.63 -2.99 -17.76
C TRP A 9 -26.80 -3.97 -17.86
N ILE A 10 -27.01 -4.75 -16.80
CA ILE A 10 -28.13 -5.69 -16.69
C ILE A 10 -29.45 -4.92 -16.55
N PRO A 11 -30.47 -5.17 -17.39
CA PRO A 11 -31.73 -4.42 -17.37
C PRO A 11 -32.54 -4.62 -16.09
N SER A 12 -32.51 -5.83 -15.53
CA SER A 12 -33.25 -6.19 -14.31
C SER A 12 -32.69 -5.60 -13.01
N TRP A 13 -31.55 -4.85 -13.09
CA TRP A 13 -30.90 -4.25 -11.91
C TRP A 13 -31.81 -3.29 -11.18
N SER A 14 -31.97 -3.50 -9.89
CA SER A 14 -32.81 -2.69 -9.02
C SER A 14 -31.98 -1.92 -7.99
N GLN A 15 -32.59 -0.93 -7.35
CA GLN A 15 -31.97 -0.20 -6.24
C GLN A 15 -31.59 -1.13 -5.08
N LYS A 16 -32.32 -2.23 -4.88
CA LYS A 16 -31.99 -3.23 -3.84
C LYS A 16 -30.68 -3.94 -4.15
N ASP A 17 -30.43 -4.26 -5.42
CA ASP A 17 -29.18 -4.89 -5.85
C ASP A 17 -27.99 -3.96 -5.65
N ASP A 18 -28.18 -2.64 -5.76
CA ASP A 18 -27.14 -1.64 -5.61
C ASP A 18 -26.73 -1.38 -4.15
N CYS A 19 -27.51 -1.84 -3.16
CA CYS A 19 -27.19 -1.69 -1.74
C CYS A 19 -26.13 -2.66 -1.22
N GLU A 20 -25.88 -3.75 -1.93
CA GLU A 20 -24.94 -4.81 -1.55
C GLU A 20 -23.85 -4.96 -2.61
N ALA A 21 -22.70 -5.53 -2.22
CA ALA A 21 -21.72 -5.94 -3.20
C ALA A 21 -22.28 -7.09 -4.04
N LYS A 22 -22.18 -6.98 -5.35
CA LYS A 22 -22.69 -7.99 -6.29
C LYS A 22 -21.67 -8.28 -7.38
N ILE A 23 -21.62 -9.54 -7.80
CA ILE A 23 -20.86 -9.95 -8.98
C ILE A 23 -21.82 -10.15 -10.13
N VAL A 24 -21.55 -9.47 -11.25
CA VAL A 24 -22.35 -9.55 -12.47
C VAL A 24 -21.48 -10.12 -13.57
N TYR A 25 -21.95 -11.16 -14.22
CA TYR A 25 -21.31 -11.77 -15.36
C TYR A 25 -21.84 -11.18 -16.66
N PHE A 26 -20.91 -10.91 -17.58
CA PHE A 26 -21.21 -10.50 -18.94
C PHE A 26 -20.46 -11.43 -19.90
N ARG A 27 -21.14 -11.86 -20.97
CA ARG A 27 -20.49 -12.64 -22.00
C ARG A 27 -21.04 -12.30 -23.39
N LYS A 28 -20.17 -12.45 -24.38
CA LYS A 28 -20.54 -12.28 -25.78
C LYS A 28 -19.77 -13.28 -26.65
N GLU A 29 -20.52 -13.96 -27.52
CA GLU A 29 -19.98 -14.77 -28.59
C GLU A 29 -19.62 -13.89 -29.77
N PHE A 30 -18.47 -14.14 -30.41
CA PHE A 30 -18.04 -13.48 -31.61
C PHE A 30 -17.16 -14.37 -32.47
N VAL A 31 -17.02 -14.06 -33.76
CA VAL A 31 -16.22 -14.83 -34.70
C VAL A 31 -14.91 -14.10 -34.99
N ALA A 32 -13.80 -14.84 -34.96
CA ALA A 32 -12.50 -14.37 -35.41
C ALA A 32 -12.04 -15.25 -36.60
N ASP A 33 -11.40 -14.64 -37.59
CA ASP A 33 -10.80 -15.34 -38.72
C ASP A 33 -9.26 -15.31 -38.65
N GLU A 34 -8.60 -15.92 -39.64
CA GLU A 34 -7.15 -16.00 -39.70
C GLU A 34 -6.47 -14.61 -39.66
N MET A 35 -7.11 -13.60 -40.20
CA MET A 35 -6.58 -12.23 -40.18
C MET A 35 -6.66 -11.62 -38.80
N ASP A 36 -7.70 -11.94 -38.02
CA ASP A 36 -7.83 -11.51 -36.62
C ASP A 36 -6.77 -12.15 -35.73
N LEU A 37 -6.31 -13.36 -36.06
CA LEU A 37 -5.24 -14.07 -35.32
C LEU A 37 -3.84 -13.48 -35.58
N LEU A 38 -3.67 -12.78 -36.70
CA LEU A 38 -2.41 -12.19 -37.12
C LEU A 38 -2.25 -10.72 -36.69
N ASN A 39 -3.35 -10.06 -36.38
CA ASN A 39 -3.37 -8.64 -36.06
C ASN A 39 -3.78 -8.39 -34.62
N THR A 40 -3.17 -7.39 -33.99
CA THR A 40 -3.57 -6.91 -32.67
C THR A 40 -5.05 -6.53 -32.66
N ARG A 41 -5.78 -7.07 -31.70
CA ARG A 41 -7.19 -6.75 -31.48
C ARG A 41 -7.39 -6.09 -30.13
N THR A 42 -7.39 -4.76 -30.15
CA THR A 42 -7.46 -3.95 -28.95
C THR A 42 -8.91 -3.56 -28.62
N VAL A 43 -9.30 -3.77 -27.38
CA VAL A 43 -10.52 -3.20 -26.80
C VAL A 43 -10.15 -2.18 -25.72
N ARG A 44 -11.02 -1.16 -25.57
CA ARG A 44 -11.03 -0.29 -24.39
C ARG A 44 -12.10 -0.79 -23.46
N ILE A 45 -11.75 -0.97 -22.19
CA ILE A 45 -12.65 -1.55 -21.18
C ILE A 45 -12.55 -0.78 -19.86
N SER A 46 -13.70 -0.60 -19.23
CA SER A 46 -13.83 -0.06 -17.88
C SER A 46 -15.09 -0.59 -17.23
N ALA A 47 -15.20 -0.50 -15.93
CA ALA A 47 -16.41 -0.85 -15.21
C ALA A 47 -16.57 -0.01 -13.93
N ASP A 48 -17.76 0.19 -13.50
CA ASP A 48 -18.06 0.62 -12.14
C ASP A 48 -18.67 -0.57 -11.39
N SER A 49 -17.89 -1.27 -10.51
CA SER A 49 -16.66 -0.74 -9.92
C SER A 49 -15.38 -1.39 -10.44
N ARG A 50 -15.33 -2.74 -10.54
CA ARG A 50 -14.13 -3.50 -10.95
C ARG A 50 -14.50 -4.57 -11.96
N TYR A 51 -13.57 -4.87 -12.88
CA TYR A 51 -13.75 -5.97 -13.83
C TYR A 51 -12.57 -6.95 -13.84
N LYS A 52 -12.87 -8.21 -14.17
CA LYS A 52 -11.91 -9.20 -14.67
C LYS A 52 -12.33 -9.58 -16.08
N LEU A 53 -11.40 -9.52 -17.04
CA LEU A 53 -11.62 -9.81 -18.45
C LEU A 53 -11.05 -11.17 -18.80
N TYR A 54 -11.84 -11.95 -19.53
CA TYR A 54 -11.46 -13.28 -20.03
C TYR A 54 -11.76 -13.42 -21.51
N VAL A 55 -10.96 -14.23 -22.20
CA VAL A 55 -11.24 -14.68 -23.57
C VAL A 55 -11.05 -16.20 -23.60
N ASN A 56 -12.08 -16.92 -24.03
CA ASN A 56 -12.08 -18.39 -24.11
C ASN A 56 -11.64 -19.05 -22.78
N GLY A 57 -12.04 -18.51 -21.65
CA GLY A 57 -11.69 -18.96 -20.31
C GLY A 57 -10.34 -18.47 -19.80
N ASN A 58 -9.48 -17.92 -20.66
CA ASN A 58 -8.18 -17.40 -20.24
C ASN A 58 -8.32 -16.00 -19.63
N PHE A 59 -7.69 -15.77 -18.49
CA PHE A 59 -7.60 -14.45 -17.89
C PHE A 59 -6.74 -13.52 -18.74
N VAL A 60 -7.26 -12.34 -19.08
CA VAL A 60 -6.55 -11.32 -19.87
C VAL A 60 -5.99 -10.24 -18.98
N GLN A 61 -6.85 -9.57 -18.23
CA GLN A 61 -6.48 -8.51 -17.29
C GLN A 61 -7.61 -8.17 -16.34
N GLU A 62 -7.32 -7.35 -15.36
CA GLU A 62 -8.28 -6.77 -14.42
C GLU A 62 -8.16 -5.25 -14.36
N GLY A 63 -9.22 -4.60 -13.90
CA GLY A 63 -9.30 -3.15 -13.77
C GLY A 63 -10.71 -2.69 -13.37
N PRO A 64 -11.05 -1.43 -13.67
CA PRO A 64 -10.15 -0.39 -14.15
C PRO A 64 -9.13 0.01 -13.08
N GLN A 65 -8.11 0.81 -13.44
CA GLN A 65 -7.29 1.48 -12.45
C GLN A 65 -8.18 2.18 -11.42
N LYS A 66 -7.83 2.10 -10.13
CA LYS A 66 -8.60 2.72 -9.04
C LYS A 66 -8.83 4.21 -9.34
N PRO A 67 -10.08 4.70 -9.39
CA PRO A 67 -10.37 6.11 -9.66
C PRO A 67 -9.82 7.00 -8.53
N LEU A 68 -9.42 8.22 -8.88
CA LEU A 68 -8.88 9.18 -7.92
C LEU A 68 -9.97 10.05 -7.27
N ASP A 69 -11.11 10.15 -7.95
CA ASP A 69 -12.34 10.80 -7.48
C ASP A 69 -13.55 10.19 -8.20
N ARG A 70 -14.76 10.75 -7.99
CA ARG A 70 -15.99 10.26 -8.63
C ARG A 70 -16.26 10.82 -10.02
N MET A 71 -15.44 11.76 -10.51
CA MET A 71 -15.70 12.48 -11.77
C MET A 71 -14.94 11.89 -12.94
N GLU A 72 -13.71 11.42 -12.73
CA GLU A 72 -12.89 10.78 -13.75
C GLU A 72 -12.77 9.28 -13.49
N TRP A 73 -12.99 8.50 -14.53
CA TRP A 73 -12.92 7.05 -14.49
C TRP A 73 -11.86 6.54 -15.45
N PHE A 74 -11.04 5.62 -15.03
CA PHE A 74 -10.00 5.08 -15.89
C PHE A 74 -10.56 4.06 -16.88
N VAL A 75 -10.01 4.09 -18.10
CA VAL A 75 -10.25 3.09 -19.14
C VAL A 75 -8.94 2.42 -19.49
N ASP A 76 -8.98 1.10 -19.48
CA ASP A 76 -7.84 0.24 -19.81
C ASP A 76 -7.87 -0.15 -21.28
N LYS A 77 -6.71 -0.48 -21.86
CA LYS A 77 -6.59 -1.15 -23.15
C LYS A 77 -6.24 -2.61 -22.91
N ALA A 78 -6.92 -3.51 -23.59
CA ALA A 78 -6.65 -4.94 -23.57
C ALA A 78 -6.45 -5.45 -25.00
N ASP A 79 -5.41 -6.24 -25.23
CA ASP A 79 -5.21 -6.97 -26.48
C ASP A 79 -5.80 -8.38 -26.35
N LEU A 80 -6.79 -8.68 -27.17
CA LEU A 80 -7.47 -9.97 -27.15
C LEU A 80 -6.76 -10.99 -28.04
N GLN A 81 -5.93 -10.56 -28.99
CA GLN A 81 -5.33 -11.40 -30.04
C GLN A 81 -4.63 -12.65 -29.49
N PRO A 82 -3.83 -12.61 -28.41
CA PRO A 82 -3.13 -13.80 -27.93
C PRO A 82 -4.05 -14.95 -27.45
N PHE A 83 -5.33 -14.66 -27.25
CA PHE A 83 -6.32 -15.57 -26.67
C PHE A 83 -7.37 -16.06 -27.68
N LEU A 84 -7.28 -15.60 -28.97
CA LEU A 84 -8.26 -15.92 -30.00
C LEU A 84 -8.02 -17.29 -30.63
N ASN A 85 -9.10 -17.95 -30.99
CA ASN A 85 -9.14 -19.13 -31.86
C ASN A 85 -9.77 -18.77 -33.20
N ASN A 86 -9.42 -19.45 -34.26
CA ASN A 86 -10.14 -19.36 -35.54
C ASN A 86 -11.56 -19.89 -35.37
N GLY A 87 -12.56 -19.13 -35.76
CA GLY A 87 -13.97 -19.42 -35.60
C GLY A 87 -14.59 -18.73 -34.36
N ILE A 88 -15.40 -19.49 -33.62
CA ILE A 88 -16.18 -18.97 -32.47
C ILE A 88 -15.28 -18.72 -31.26
N ASN A 89 -15.42 -17.55 -30.68
CA ASN A 89 -14.75 -17.11 -29.46
C ASN A 89 -15.76 -16.53 -28.46
N ILE A 90 -15.41 -16.56 -27.19
CA ILE A 90 -16.15 -15.92 -26.10
C ILE A 90 -15.28 -14.83 -25.48
N ILE A 91 -15.80 -13.62 -25.41
CA ILE A 91 -15.34 -12.59 -24.47
C ILE A 91 -16.25 -12.59 -23.25
N ALA A 92 -15.66 -12.69 -22.06
CA ALA A 92 -16.39 -12.77 -20.81
C ALA A 92 -15.82 -11.75 -19.83
N VAL A 93 -16.70 -11.07 -19.10
CA VAL A 93 -16.32 -10.07 -18.11
C VAL A 93 -17.05 -10.35 -16.81
N GLU A 94 -16.31 -10.43 -15.75
CA GLU A 94 -16.82 -10.54 -14.37
C GLU A 94 -16.71 -9.16 -13.72
N VAL A 95 -17.80 -8.56 -13.33
CA VAL A 95 -17.85 -7.21 -12.73
C VAL A 95 -18.26 -7.31 -11.27
N LEU A 96 -17.39 -6.87 -10.37
CA LEU A 96 -17.72 -6.60 -8.97
C LEU A 96 -18.27 -5.17 -8.88
N ARG A 97 -19.53 -5.05 -8.55
CA ARG A 97 -20.16 -3.79 -8.14
C ARG A 97 -19.98 -3.61 -6.64
N TYR A 98 -19.33 -2.53 -6.21
CA TYR A 98 -19.16 -2.22 -4.81
C TYR A 98 -20.52 -1.92 -4.13
N PRO A 99 -20.66 -2.18 -2.83
CA PRO A 99 -21.87 -1.84 -2.10
C PRO A 99 -22.03 -0.32 -2.00
N GLU A 100 -23.26 0.11 -1.75
CA GLU A 100 -23.51 1.52 -1.41
C GLU A 100 -22.84 1.86 -0.07
N CYS A 101 -21.94 2.83 -0.10
CA CYS A 101 -21.24 3.29 1.10
C CYS A 101 -22.09 4.33 1.83
N LYS A 102 -22.64 3.98 2.99
CA LYS A 102 -23.40 4.91 3.84
C LYS A 102 -22.45 5.62 4.81
N VAL A 103 -22.49 6.95 4.79
CA VAL A 103 -21.76 7.79 5.75
C VAL A 103 -22.17 7.39 7.17
N GLY A 104 -21.22 7.13 8.06
CA GLY A 104 -21.46 6.80 9.46
C GLY A 104 -21.52 5.31 9.80
N LYS A 105 -21.39 4.39 8.83
CA LYS A 105 -21.07 3.00 9.10
C LYS A 105 -19.55 2.83 9.12
N SER A 106 -19.03 2.37 10.24
CA SER A 106 -17.59 2.20 10.49
C SER A 106 -16.92 1.15 9.61
N ASN A 107 -17.70 0.34 8.90
CA ASN A 107 -17.24 -0.89 8.24
C ASN A 107 -17.11 -0.75 6.73
N VAL A 108 -17.08 0.46 6.19
CA VAL A 108 -16.93 0.66 4.75
C VAL A 108 -15.54 1.17 4.45
N ASN A 109 -14.86 0.45 3.59
CA ASN A 109 -13.58 0.87 3.08
C ASN A 109 -13.68 2.24 2.42
N GLN A 110 -12.95 3.18 2.97
CA GLN A 110 -12.93 4.55 2.50
C GLN A 110 -12.36 4.69 1.09
N SER A 111 -11.58 3.72 0.61
CA SER A 111 -10.93 3.77 -0.71
C SER A 111 -11.78 3.15 -1.84
N LEU A 112 -12.96 2.61 -1.55
CA LEU A 112 -13.86 2.03 -2.55
C LEU A 112 -14.74 3.11 -3.20
N LEU A 113 -14.22 3.75 -4.22
CA LEU A 113 -14.98 4.73 -5.00
C LEU A 113 -15.90 4.04 -6.01
N ARG A 114 -17.14 4.47 -6.06
CA ARG A 114 -18.11 4.13 -7.08
C ARG A 114 -18.97 5.33 -7.43
N THR A 115 -19.65 5.29 -8.58
CA THR A 115 -20.69 6.27 -8.92
C THR A 115 -22.07 5.73 -8.60
N GLU A 116 -23.09 6.55 -8.81
CA GLU A 116 -24.50 6.14 -8.64
C GLU A 116 -24.97 5.22 -9.79
N THR A 117 -24.19 5.08 -10.86
CA THR A 117 -24.59 4.38 -12.08
C THR A 117 -23.69 3.19 -12.34
N PRO A 118 -24.16 1.94 -12.06
CA PRO A 118 -23.39 0.75 -12.39
C PRO A 118 -23.29 0.59 -13.90
N VAL A 119 -22.11 0.30 -14.42
CA VAL A 119 -21.85 0.11 -15.85
C VAL A 119 -20.69 -0.83 -16.11
N LEU A 120 -20.72 -1.45 -17.29
CA LEU A 120 -19.58 -2.01 -18.00
C LEU A 120 -19.41 -1.22 -19.30
N TYR A 121 -18.21 -0.73 -19.57
CA TYR A 121 -17.82 -0.08 -20.83
C TYR A 121 -16.93 -1.01 -21.64
N VAL A 122 -17.31 -1.26 -22.91
CA VAL A 122 -16.45 -2.02 -23.85
C VAL A 122 -16.52 -1.36 -25.20
N GLU A 123 -15.37 -0.98 -25.74
CA GLU A 123 -15.22 -0.40 -27.09
C GLU A 123 -14.16 -1.19 -27.86
N ASP A 124 -14.59 -1.80 -28.96
CA ASP A 124 -13.70 -2.48 -29.89
C ASP A 124 -13.12 -1.48 -30.89
N LEU A 125 -11.81 -1.38 -30.96
CA LEU A 125 -11.13 -0.40 -31.80
C LEU A 125 -10.92 -0.86 -33.24
N MET A 126 -11.34 -2.10 -33.60
CA MET A 126 -11.18 -2.63 -34.96
C MET A 126 -12.01 -1.93 -36.04
N GLY A 127 -13.07 -1.24 -35.70
CA GLY A 127 -13.94 -0.55 -36.64
C GLY A 127 -14.86 -1.43 -37.52
N ASN A 128 -14.73 -2.75 -37.48
CA ASN A 128 -15.64 -3.68 -38.17
C ASN A 128 -16.86 -3.97 -37.29
N GLN A 129 -18.02 -3.47 -37.69
CA GLN A 129 -19.26 -3.59 -36.90
C GLN A 129 -19.78 -5.02 -36.79
N GLU A 130 -19.60 -5.87 -37.79
CA GLU A 130 -20.13 -7.25 -37.80
C GLU A 130 -19.37 -8.18 -36.82
N LYS A 131 -18.07 -7.93 -36.65
CA LYS A 131 -17.19 -8.69 -35.75
C LYS A 131 -16.99 -8.01 -34.40
N SER A 132 -17.54 -6.83 -34.19
CA SER A 132 -17.26 -5.96 -33.05
C SER A 132 -17.76 -6.57 -31.74
N VAL A 133 -16.91 -6.47 -30.72
CA VAL A 133 -17.27 -6.82 -29.33
C VAL A 133 -17.67 -5.60 -28.49
N SER A 134 -17.87 -4.44 -29.10
CA SER A 134 -18.35 -3.24 -28.40
C SER A 134 -19.68 -3.48 -27.67
N GLY A 135 -19.93 -2.72 -26.60
CA GLY A 135 -21.06 -2.91 -25.68
C GLY A 135 -22.45 -2.82 -26.31
N LYS A 136 -22.56 -2.22 -27.48
CA LYS A 136 -23.80 -1.83 -28.14
C LYS A 136 -24.82 -2.95 -28.33
N LEU A 137 -24.40 -4.15 -28.71
CA LEU A 137 -25.33 -5.24 -29.02
C LEU A 137 -24.71 -6.63 -28.71
N GLY A 138 -25.58 -7.57 -28.36
CA GLY A 138 -25.25 -8.99 -28.28
C GLY A 138 -24.55 -9.45 -27.02
N TRP A 139 -24.39 -8.62 -26.03
CA TRP A 139 -23.90 -9.02 -24.72
C TRP A 139 -25.06 -9.62 -23.90
N LYS A 140 -24.83 -10.76 -23.30
CA LYS A 140 -25.68 -11.35 -22.29
C LYS A 140 -25.11 -11.13 -20.92
N CYS A 141 -25.97 -11.04 -19.90
CA CYS A 141 -25.55 -10.76 -18.54
C CYS A 141 -26.43 -11.49 -17.52
N CYS A 142 -25.86 -11.74 -16.35
CA CYS A 142 -26.53 -12.41 -15.25
C CYS A 142 -25.87 -12.02 -13.91
N ILE A 143 -26.66 -11.78 -12.87
CA ILE A 143 -26.13 -11.66 -11.51
C ILE A 143 -25.70 -13.05 -11.04
N ASN A 144 -24.48 -13.16 -10.52
CA ASN A 144 -24.06 -14.39 -9.87
C ASN A 144 -24.65 -14.42 -8.45
N SER A 145 -25.67 -15.27 -8.28
CA SER A 145 -26.34 -15.46 -6.99
C SER A 145 -25.67 -16.50 -6.08
N GLU A 146 -24.59 -17.15 -6.55
CA GLU A 146 -23.86 -18.15 -5.77
C GLU A 146 -22.82 -17.52 -4.84
N ILE A 147 -22.44 -16.27 -5.09
CA ILE A 147 -21.44 -15.53 -4.35
C ILE A 147 -22.11 -14.43 -3.52
N GLU A 148 -21.93 -14.50 -2.23
CA GLU A 148 -22.22 -13.44 -1.27
C GLU A 148 -20.90 -12.82 -0.80
N ILE A 149 -20.77 -11.51 -0.92
CA ILE A 149 -19.62 -10.77 -0.36
C ILE A 149 -19.94 -10.46 1.11
N ILE A 150 -19.14 -11.03 2.01
CA ILE A 150 -19.29 -10.86 3.46
C ILE A 150 -18.33 -9.78 3.92
N GLY A 151 -18.82 -8.74 4.59
CA GLY A 151 -18.00 -7.59 4.97
C GLY A 151 -17.91 -7.30 6.45
N GLU A 152 -18.50 -8.10 7.34
CA GLU A 152 -18.70 -7.67 8.73
C GLU A 152 -18.20 -8.67 9.80
N GLU A 153 -17.76 -9.86 9.46
CA GLU A 153 -17.48 -10.93 10.45
C GLU A 153 -15.99 -11.12 10.75
N ASN A 154 -15.16 -10.12 10.51
CA ASN A 154 -13.74 -10.31 10.70
C ASN A 154 -13.26 -10.01 12.13
N PRO A 155 -12.71 -11.02 12.83
CA PRO A 155 -12.14 -10.83 14.16
C PRO A 155 -10.80 -10.08 14.16
N ALA A 156 -10.18 -9.83 13.01
CA ALA A 156 -8.87 -9.17 12.92
C ALA A 156 -8.91 -7.63 12.93
N GLY A 157 -10.10 -7.03 12.96
CA GLY A 157 -10.27 -5.57 13.04
C GLY A 157 -10.93 -4.94 11.80
N PRO A 158 -11.06 -3.61 11.76
CA PRO A 158 -11.72 -2.92 10.66
C PRO A 158 -10.90 -3.09 9.38
N GLU A 159 -11.50 -3.66 8.37
CA GLU A 159 -10.90 -3.88 7.09
C GLU A 159 -11.38 -2.91 6.03
N PRO A 160 -10.49 -2.57 5.12
CA PRO A 160 -10.82 -1.63 4.09
C PRO A 160 -11.62 -2.24 2.94
N ILE A 161 -11.30 -3.48 2.55
CA ILE A 161 -11.98 -4.18 1.46
C ILE A 161 -12.46 -5.52 1.99
N HIS A 162 -13.62 -5.49 2.59
CA HIS A 162 -14.33 -6.71 3.01
C HIS A 162 -14.84 -7.43 1.76
N ALA A 163 -13.94 -8.10 1.10
CA ALA A 163 -14.26 -8.92 -0.04
C ALA A 163 -14.09 -10.40 0.28
N GLU A 164 -14.33 -10.76 1.54
CA GLU A 164 -14.55 -12.14 1.91
C GLU A 164 -15.81 -12.67 1.22
N GLU A 165 -15.73 -13.91 0.79
CA GLU A 165 -16.78 -14.54 0.03
C GLU A 165 -17.37 -15.72 0.76
N ASN A 166 -18.70 -15.82 0.75
CA ASN A 166 -19.46 -17.02 1.04
C ASN A 166 -20.03 -17.54 -0.27
N VAL A 167 -19.49 -18.64 -0.76
CA VAL A 167 -19.85 -19.20 -2.07
C VAL A 167 -20.57 -20.52 -1.90
N ILE A 168 -21.78 -20.60 -2.44
CA ILE A 168 -22.54 -21.84 -2.56
C ILE A 168 -22.54 -22.22 -4.04
N ALA A 169 -21.48 -22.90 -4.46
CA ALA A 169 -21.28 -23.24 -5.85
C ALA A 169 -22.30 -24.29 -6.33
N THR A 170 -22.74 -24.13 -7.57
CA THR A 170 -23.53 -25.09 -8.32
C THR A 170 -22.92 -25.33 -9.71
N ASP A 171 -23.49 -26.22 -10.51
CA ASP A 171 -23.07 -26.42 -11.89
C ASP A 171 -23.58 -25.32 -12.84
N ARG A 172 -24.46 -24.41 -12.34
CA ARG A 172 -25.10 -23.34 -13.13
C ARG A 172 -24.07 -22.46 -13.85
N PHE A 173 -23.00 -22.05 -13.18
CA PHE A 173 -21.96 -21.19 -13.75
C PHE A 173 -20.69 -21.96 -14.15
N ALA A 174 -20.75 -23.30 -14.13
CA ALA A 174 -19.66 -24.10 -14.62
C ALA A 174 -19.35 -23.73 -16.08
N LYS A 175 -18.08 -23.39 -16.38
CA LYS A 175 -17.64 -23.05 -17.74
C LYS A 175 -18.29 -21.82 -18.40
N TRP A 176 -18.91 -20.92 -17.64
CA TRP A 176 -19.58 -19.75 -18.24
C TRP A 176 -18.64 -18.87 -19.10
N LYS A 177 -17.33 -18.98 -18.92
CA LYS A 177 -16.28 -18.25 -19.67
C LYS A 177 -15.89 -18.97 -20.98
N MET A 178 -16.44 -20.14 -21.25
CA MET A 178 -16.05 -21.02 -22.36
C MET A 178 -17.07 -20.98 -23.51
N VAL A 179 -16.59 -21.36 -24.70
CA VAL A 179 -17.43 -21.63 -25.87
C VAL A 179 -18.35 -22.82 -25.55
N GLY A 180 -19.61 -22.75 -26.01
CA GLY A 180 -20.60 -23.84 -25.84
C GLY A 180 -21.32 -23.85 -24.49
N TYR A 181 -21.11 -22.87 -23.63
CA TYR A 181 -21.95 -22.71 -22.44
C TYR A 181 -23.36 -22.25 -22.82
N ASP A 182 -24.38 -22.88 -22.22
CA ASP A 182 -25.77 -22.48 -22.43
C ASP A 182 -26.14 -21.24 -21.62
N ASP A 183 -26.14 -20.09 -22.30
CA ASP A 183 -26.54 -18.80 -21.74
C ASP A 183 -27.96 -18.38 -22.15
N SER A 184 -28.82 -19.34 -22.58
CA SER A 184 -30.19 -19.06 -23.03
C SER A 184 -31.04 -18.41 -21.96
N ALA A 185 -30.80 -18.72 -20.69
CA ALA A 185 -31.46 -18.14 -19.52
C ALA A 185 -30.95 -16.74 -19.13
N TRP A 186 -29.88 -16.26 -19.74
CA TRP A 186 -29.33 -14.93 -19.43
C TRP A 186 -30.05 -13.84 -20.22
N GLU A 187 -30.24 -12.68 -19.60
CA GLU A 187 -30.85 -11.53 -20.29
C GLU A 187 -29.82 -10.81 -21.16
N TYR A 188 -30.28 -10.14 -22.20
CA TYR A 188 -29.44 -9.24 -22.99
C TYR A 188 -29.20 -7.96 -22.22
N SER A 189 -27.94 -7.50 -22.18
CA SER A 189 -27.62 -6.21 -21.60
C SER A 189 -28.28 -5.07 -22.35
N SER A 190 -28.58 -4.00 -21.64
CA SER A 190 -29.09 -2.75 -22.23
C SER A 190 -28.06 -1.65 -22.17
N ALA A 191 -28.07 -0.76 -23.16
CA ALA A 191 -27.29 0.46 -23.13
C ALA A 191 -27.74 1.35 -21.97
N ARG A 192 -26.78 1.91 -21.24
CA ARG A 192 -27.06 2.93 -20.22
C ARG A 192 -27.05 4.31 -20.84
N ASN A 193 -28.16 5.02 -20.66
CA ASN A 193 -28.22 6.43 -20.98
C ASN A 193 -27.59 7.23 -19.83
N LEU A 194 -26.36 7.72 -20.03
CA LEU A 194 -25.66 8.53 -19.03
C LEU A 194 -26.07 10.02 -19.06
N PHE A 195 -26.88 10.43 -20.03
CA PHE A 195 -27.34 11.80 -20.23
C PHE A 195 -28.85 11.88 -20.17
N GLU A 196 -29.42 11.68 -19.00
CA GLU A 196 -30.86 11.84 -18.80
C GLU A 196 -31.29 13.32 -18.74
N ILE A 197 -30.35 14.22 -18.43
CA ILE A 197 -30.62 15.64 -18.24
C ILE A 197 -29.69 16.46 -19.16
N SER A 198 -30.28 17.33 -19.93
CA SER A 198 -29.54 18.29 -20.81
C SER A 198 -28.57 19.15 -20.00
N ALA A 199 -27.37 19.35 -20.51
CA ALA A 199 -26.29 20.10 -19.88
C ALA A 199 -25.69 19.49 -18.59
N THR A 200 -26.02 18.24 -18.26
CA THR A 200 -25.37 17.51 -17.17
C THR A 200 -24.14 16.82 -17.70
N ILE A 201 -23.00 16.97 -17.01
CA ILE A 201 -21.78 16.22 -17.34
C ILE A 201 -22.04 14.74 -16.97
N ALA A 202 -21.73 13.85 -17.91
CA ALA A 202 -21.81 12.41 -17.66
C ALA A 202 -20.96 12.02 -16.45
N PRO A 203 -21.43 11.09 -15.61
CA PRO A 203 -20.71 10.66 -14.41
C PRO A 203 -19.38 9.97 -14.71
N PHE A 204 -19.12 9.63 -16.00
CA PHE A 204 -17.89 8.97 -16.43
C PHE A 204 -17.15 9.81 -17.46
N HIS A 205 -16.18 10.58 -16.99
CA HIS A 205 -15.13 11.10 -17.86
C HIS A 205 -14.04 10.03 -17.96
N LEU A 206 -14.04 9.28 -19.06
CA LEU A 206 -13.07 8.21 -19.27
C LEU A 206 -11.70 8.77 -19.63
N VAL A 207 -10.71 8.49 -18.80
CA VAL A 207 -9.31 8.85 -19.01
C VAL A 207 -8.44 7.60 -19.14
N PRO A 208 -7.38 7.62 -19.96
CA PRO A 208 -6.48 6.46 -20.04
C PRO A 208 -5.82 6.13 -18.69
N ARG A 209 -5.60 4.84 -18.44
CA ARG A 209 -4.79 4.34 -17.32
C ARG A 209 -3.43 5.04 -17.30
N THR A 210 -2.98 5.43 -16.12
CA THR A 210 -1.73 6.19 -15.91
C THR A 210 -0.59 5.35 -15.33
N ILE A 211 -0.92 4.22 -14.72
CA ILE A 211 0.04 3.26 -14.14
C ILE A 211 0.02 1.95 -14.95
N PRO A 212 1.06 1.12 -14.88
CA PRO A 212 1.07 -0.19 -15.52
C PRO A 212 -0.07 -1.09 -15.01
N GLN A 213 -0.41 -2.12 -15.76
CA GLN A 213 -1.22 -3.24 -15.27
C GLN A 213 -0.49 -3.95 -14.13
N MET A 214 -1.25 -4.48 -13.19
CA MET A 214 -0.69 -5.27 -12.09
C MET A 214 0.02 -6.52 -12.63
N ARG A 215 1.08 -6.90 -11.95
CA ARG A 215 1.79 -8.13 -12.22
C ARG A 215 0.95 -9.32 -11.75
N HIS A 216 0.93 -10.38 -12.53
CA HIS A 216 0.36 -11.67 -12.17
C HIS A 216 1.39 -12.77 -12.37
N GLU A 217 1.61 -13.60 -11.35
CA GLU A 217 2.58 -14.70 -11.39
C GLU A 217 2.04 -15.91 -10.63
N ASN A 218 1.88 -17.05 -11.32
CA ASN A 218 1.44 -18.28 -10.67
C ASN A 218 2.54 -18.82 -9.75
N LYS A 219 2.17 -19.15 -8.53
CA LYS A 219 3.07 -19.64 -7.47
C LYS A 219 2.43 -20.78 -6.70
N SER A 220 3.29 -21.64 -6.15
CA SER A 220 2.89 -22.71 -5.24
C SER A 220 3.26 -22.39 -3.81
N PHE A 221 2.48 -22.91 -2.88
CA PHE A 221 2.87 -22.96 -1.47
C PHE A 221 4.10 -23.85 -1.27
N THR A 222 4.80 -23.66 -0.18
CA THR A 222 6.11 -24.31 0.04
C THR A 222 6.12 -25.35 1.14
N GLU A 223 5.20 -25.23 2.11
CA GLU A 223 5.25 -26.03 3.33
C GLU A 223 3.84 -26.33 3.87
N ILE A 224 3.70 -27.45 4.53
CA ILE A 224 2.56 -27.76 5.42
C ILE A 224 3.03 -27.47 6.84
N SER A 225 2.61 -26.36 7.41
CA SER A 225 3.06 -25.90 8.73
C SER A 225 2.43 -26.70 9.87
N ALA A 226 1.13 -27.03 9.77
CA ALA A 226 0.48 -27.90 10.75
C ALA A 226 -0.64 -28.75 10.11
N ILE A 227 -0.95 -29.86 10.78
CA ILE A 227 -2.20 -30.61 10.65
C ILE A 227 -2.81 -30.60 12.05
N ARG A 228 -4.04 -30.13 12.18
CA ARG A 228 -4.75 -30.04 13.46
C ARG A 228 -5.67 -31.23 13.66
N ASP A 229 -5.97 -31.53 14.90
CA ASP A 229 -6.98 -32.51 15.32
C ASP A 229 -6.78 -33.94 14.74
N ALA A 230 -5.54 -34.32 14.43
CA ALA A 230 -5.19 -35.63 13.90
C ALA A 230 -4.15 -36.34 14.78
N GLY A 231 -4.22 -37.67 14.84
CA GLY A 231 -3.23 -38.49 15.52
C GLY A 231 -1.86 -38.44 14.84
N GLU A 232 -0.80 -38.83 15.53
CA GLU A 232 0.60 -38.69 15.03
C GLU A 232 0.82 -39.40 13.67
N SER A 233 0.32 -40.63 13.54
CA SER A 233 0.45 -41.42 12.31
C SER A 233 -0.32 -40.77 11.14
N GLU A 234 -1.53 -40.27 11.40
CA GLU A 234 -2.38 -39.59 10.45
C GLU A 234 -1.77 -38.26 10.04
N THR A 235 -1.28 -37.46 10.99
CA THR A 235 -0.56 -36.21 10.73
C THR A 235 0.60 -36.41 9.77
N LYS A 236 1.39 -37.45 9.93
CA LYS A 236 2.52 -37.77 9.03
C LYS A 236 2.05 -38.13 7.61
N TYR A 237 0.96 -38.88 7.52
CA TYR A 237 0.37 -39.25 6.23
C TYR A 237 -0.19 -38.04 5.51
N LEU A 238 -1.06 -37.26 6.18
CA LEU A 238 -1.71 -36.07 5.62
C LEU A 238 -0.69 -35.01 5.21
N ARG A 239 0.31 -34.74 6.06
CA ARG A 239 1.40 -33.79 5.72
C ARG A 239 2.08 -34.16 4.42
N LYS A 240 2.37 -35.45 4.19
CA LYS A 240 2.99 -35.93 2.95
C LYS A 240 2.04 -35.77 1.75
N ALA A 241 0.76 -36.10 1.93
CA ALA A 241 -0.24 -36.01 0.87
C ALA A 241 -0.47 -34.55 0.43
N TYR A 242 -0.73 -33.66 1.38
CA TYR A 242 -0.89 -32.23 1.08
C TYR A 242 0.39 -31.60 0.50
N LEU A 243 1.57 -31.99 0.98
CA LEU A 243 2.82 -31.49 0.41
C LEU A 243 2.99 -31.87 -1.06
N LYS A 244 2.57 -33.09 -1.46
CA LYS A 244 2.57 -33.50 -2.86
C LYS A 244 1.56 -32.68 -3.68
N MET A 245 0.37 -32.46 -3.14
CA MET A 245 -0.68 -31.70 -3.82
C MET A 245 -0.23 -30.27 -4.11
N ILE A 246 0.29 -29.53 -3.12
CA ILE A 246 0.75 -28.14 -3.34
C ILE A 246 1.97 -28.05 -4.28
N ARG A 247 2.66 -29.18 -4.56
CA ARG A 247 3.75 -29.28 -5.54
C ARG A 247 3.27 -29.73 -6.91
N GLY A 248 1.97 -30.04 -7.07
CA GLY A 248 1.43 -30.60 -8.32
C GLY A 248 1.86 -32.04 -8.60
N GLU A 249 2.26 -32.80 -7.57
CA GLU A 249 2.74 -34.19 -7.66
C GLU A 249 1.65 -35.23 -7.36
N GLY A 250 0.42 -34.81 -7.13
CA GLY A 250 -0.73 -35.66 -6.83
C GLY A 250 -1.87 -34.88 -6.19
N ASN A 251 -2.97 -35.55 -5.85
CA ASN A 251 -4.14 -35.02 -5.18
C ASN A 251 -4.28 -35.55 -3.76
N VAL A 252 -5.20 -34.96 -2.99
CA VAL A 252 -5.58 -35.45 -1.65
C VAL A 252 -7.02 -35.91 -1.70
N ARG A 253 -7.26 -37.21 -1.47
CA ARG A 253 -8.58 -37.73 -1.30
C ARG A 253 -9.00 -37.68 0.14
N ILE A 254 -10.07 -36.93 0.43
CA ILE A 254 -10.65 -36.75 1.75
C ILE A 254 -11.91 -37.63 1.83
N PRO A 255 -12.00 -38.60 2.76
CA PRO A 255 -13.15 -39.48 2.87
C PRO A 255 -14.44 -38.72 3.14
N ALA A 256 -15.58 -39.30 2.82
CA ALA A 256 -16.90 -38.77 3.17
C ALA A 256 -17.04 -38.63 4.71
N ASN A 257 -17.87 -37.64 5.13
CA ASN A 257 -18.18 -37.38 6.54
C ASN A 257 -16.93 -37.18 7.43
N THR A 258 -15.92 -36.49 6.86
CA THR A 258 -14.61 -36.28 7.52
C THR A 258 -14.32 -34.79 7.63
N THR A 259 -13.72 -34.39 8.74
CA THR A 259 -13.15 -33.04 8.92
C THR A 259 -11.63 -33.11 8.91
N GLN A 260 -10.99 -32.26 8.12
CA GLN A 260 -9.52 -32.07 8.15
C GLN A 260 -9.19 -30.60 8.28
N ILE A 261 -8.19 -30.27 9.09
CA ILE A 261 -7.66 -28.93 9.26
C ILE A 261 -6.17 -28.95 8.92
N VAL A 262 -5.82 -28.26 7.83
CA VAL A 262 -4.45 -28.16 7.34
C VAL A 262 -4.01 -26.70 7.30
N GLU A 263 -2.80 -26.42 7.78
CA GLU A 263 -2.17 -25.12 7.72
C GLU A 263 -1.00 -25.17 6.74
N ILE A 264 -1.03 -24.27 5.78
CA ILE A 264 -0.16 -24.23 4.61
C ILE A 264 0.59 -22.92 4.59
N ALA A 265 1.89 -22.94 4.27
CA ALA A 265 2.70 -21.75 4.26
C ALA A 265 3.21 -21.40 2.86
N ALA A 266 3.15 -20.12 2.51
CA ALA A 266 3.96 -19.51 1.47
C ALA A 266 5.40 -19.28 1.99
N LYS A 267 6.36 -19.18 1.06
CA LYS A 267 7.78 -18.92 1.42
C LYS A 267 7.96 -17.63 2.23
N ALA A 268 7.16 -16.64 1.94
CA ALA A 268 7.12 -15.34 2.59
C ALA A 268 5.71 -14.78 2.46
N GLU A 269 5.45 -13.64 3.08
CA GLU A 269 4.20 -12.94 2.93
C GLU A 269 3.96 -12.53 1.47
N GLU A 270 2.75 -12.77 1.00
CA GLU A 270 2.31 -12.59 -0.38
C GLU A 270 0.96 -11.87 -0.44
N CYS A 271 0.75 -11.17 -1.57
CA CYS A 271 -0.56 -10.75 -2.02
C CYS A 271 -0.93 -11.56 -3.27
N GLY A 272 -2.09 -12.21 -3.28
CA GLY A 272 -2.47 -13.04 -4.42
C GLY A 272 -3.88 -13.57 -4.37
N TYR A 273 -4.32 -14.08 -5.51
CA TYR A 273 -5.58 -14.78 -5.69
C TYR A 273 -5.36 -16.25 -5.37
N LEU A 274 -6.13 -16.82 -4.46
CA LEU A 274 -6.07 -18.24 -4.13
C LEU A 274 -6.74 -19.05 -5.24
N LEU A 275 -6.13 -20.13 -5.65
CA LEU A 275 -6.60 -20.98 -6.74
C LEU A 275 -6.88 -22.38 -6.19
N TYR A 276 -8.14 -22.84 -6.32
CA TYR A 276 -8.61 -24.14 -5.84
C TYR A 276 -9.08 -24.98 -7.00
N GLU A 277 -8.75 -26.28 -6.96
CA GLU A 277 -9.25 -27.25 -7.91
C GLU A 277 -9.75 -28.51 -7.21
N PHE A 278 -10.99 -28.90 -7.51
CA PHE A 278 -11.66 -30.03 -6.89
C PHE A 278 -12.24 -31.00 -7.92
N ALA A 279 -12.36 -32.25 -7.52
CA ALA A 279 -13.18 -33.23 -8.21
C ALA A 279 -14.10 -33.91 -7.17
N ARG A 280 -15.35 -34.20 -7.58
CA ARG A 280 -16.36 -34.78 -6.67
C ARG A 280 -16.62 -33.92 -5.43
N GLY A 281 -17.06 -34.55 -4.33
CA GLY A 281 -17.23 -33.88 -3.03
C GLY A 281 -18.41 -32.93 -2.95
N ARG A 282 -19.50 -33.24 -3.63
CA ARG A 282 -20.74 -32.43 -3.58
C ARG A 282 -21.12 -32.11 -2.15
N GLY A 283 -21.29 -30.82 -1.87
CA GLY A 283 -21.69 -30.32 -0.56
C GLY A 283 -20.57 -30.23 0.47
N ALA A 284 -19.32 -30.59 0.12
CA ALA A 284 -18.18 -30.33 1.00
C ALA A 284 -17.99 -28.83 1.25
N SER A 285 -17.65 -28.45 2.47
CA SER A 285 -17.43 -27.08 2.89
C SER A 285 -15.93 -26.83 3.09
N ILE A 286 -15.42 -25.78 2.48
CA ILE A 286 -14.03 -25.31 2.63
C ILE A 286 -14.07 -23.96 3.33
N THR A 287 -13.60 -23.91 4.58
CA THR A 287 -13.35 -22.65 5.28
C THR A 287 -11.88 -22.29 5.11
N THR A 288 -11.61 -21.14 4.54
CA THR A 288 -10.26 -20.64 4.31
C THR A 288 -9.99 -19.45 5.21
N LEU A 289 -8.94 -19.52 6.02
CA LEU A 289 -8.45 -18.41 6.84
C LEU A 289 -7.07 -17.98 6.33
N CYS A 290 -6.94 -16.70 5.97
CA CYS A 290 -5.68 -16.08 5.57
C CYS A 290 -5.06 -15.34 6.76
N SER A 291 -3.76 -15.53 7.01
CA SER A 291 -3.06 -14.92 8.14
C SER A 291 -1.63 -14.51 7.78
N GLU A 292 -1.14 -13.44 8.42
CA GLU A 292 0.25 -13.00 8.32
C GLU A 292 1.19 -13.94 9.08
N CYS A 293 0.77 -14.41 10.26
CA CYS A 293 1.65 -15.18 11.16
C CYS A 293 0.87 -16.01 12.18
N TYR A 294 1.61 -16.84 12.91
CA TYR A 294 1.12 -17.42 14.17
C TYR A 294 1.19 -16.38 15.29
N ALA A 295 0.09 -16.27 16.04
CA ALA A 295 -0.06 -15.31 17.12
C ALA A 295 -0.73 -15.96 18.35
N TYR A 296 -0.63 -15.29 19.50
CA TYR A 296 -1.23 -15.72 20.75
C TYR A 296 -2.39 -14.78 21.07
N PRO A 297 -3.65 -15.23 20.97
CA PRO A 297 -4.82 -14.42 21.29
C PRO A 297 -4.74 -13.84 22.68
N GLN A 298 -5.24 -12.64 22.83
CA GLN A 298 -5.37 -11.95 24.11
C GLN A 298 -6.86 -11.75 24.41
N PRO A 299 -7.26 -11.75 25.68
CA PRO A 299 -8.63 -11.44 26.03
C PRO A 299 -8.97 -9.99 25.66
N ASP A 300 -10.20 -9.76 25.22
CA ASP A 300 -10.72 -8.43 24.95
C ASP A 300 -10.66 -7.55 26.20
N VAL A 301 -10.46 -6.26 26.01
CA VAL A 301 -10.38 -5.27 27.09
C VAL A 301 -11.53 -4.26 27.01
N PRO A 302 -11.99 -3.72 28.15
CA PRO A 302 -12.99 -2.65 28.14
C PRO A 302 -12.51 -1.42 27.37
N SER A 303 -13.36 -0.91 26.46
CA SER A 303 -13.09 0.35 25.76
C SER A 303 -13.36 1.55 26.68
N PRO A 304 -12.50 2.57 26.64
CA PRO A 304 -12.79 3.86 27.31
C PRO A 304 -14.06 4.55 26.80
N LEU A 305 -14.52 4.18 25.58
CA LEU A 305 -15.72 4.73 24.95
C LEU A 305 -16.97 3.85 25.17
N GLY A 306 -16.85 2.79 26.00
CA GLY A 306 -17.91 1.81 26.24
C GLY A 306 -17.80 0.57 25.34
N GLY A 307 -18.25 -0.58 25.86
CA GLY A 307 -18.13 -1.88 25.20
C GLY A 307 -16.77 -2.54 25.39
N MET A 308 -16.50 -3.61 24.63
CA MET A 308 -15.24 -4.34 24.62
C MET A 308 -14.47 -4.03 23.35
N VAL A 309 -13.16 -3.86 23.45
CA VAL A 309 -12.25 -3.71 22.30
C VAL A 309 -11.43 -4.99 22.18
N GLN A 310 -11.39 -5.50 20.96
CA GLN A 310 -10.50 -6.61 20.65
C GLN A 310 -9.05 -6.21 20.88
N THR A 311 -8.36 -6.97 21.68
CA THR A 311 -6.93 -6.74 21.95
C THR A 311 -6.11 -7.26 20.79
N ILE A 312 -5.11 -6.48 20.34
CA ILE A 312 -4.13 -6.93 19.33
C ILE A 312 -3.45 -8.20 19.85
N PRO A 313 -3.44 -9.30 19.09
CA PRO A 313 -2.83 -10.54 19.51
C PRO A 313 -1.34 -10.38 19.76
N LYS A 314 -0.83 -10.98 20.81
CA LYS A 314 0.61 -10.99 21.07
C LYS A 314 1.31 -11.82 20.01
N LYS A 315 2.33 -11.24 19.38
CA LYS A 315 3.13 -11.90 18.36
C LYS A 315 4.53 -12.22 18.91
N GLY A 316 4.96 -13.47 18.73
CA GLY A 316 6.28 -13.96 19.14
C GLY A 316 7.10 -14.39 17.92
N ASP A 317 7.60 -15.62 17.92
CA ASP A 317 8.12 -16.28 16.71
C ASP A 317 6.95 -16.48 15.73
N ARG A 318 7.03 -15.82 14.56
CA ARG A 318 5.97 -15.83 13.53
C ARG A 318 5.71 -17.22 12.93
N THR A 319 6.57 -18.19 13.23
CA THR A 319 6.50 -19.57 12.72
C THR A 319 6.06 -20.58 13.78
N ASP A 320 5.68 -20.13 14.97
CA ASP A 320 5.33 -21.04 16.08
C ASP A 320 3.94 -21.69 15.91
N ALA A 321 3.87 -22.65 14.98
CA ALA A 321 2.66 -23.44 14.74
C ALA A 321 2.26 -24.32 15.93
N LYS A 322 3.16 -24.57 16.88
CA LYS A 322 2.89 -25.45 18.03
C LYS A 322 2.04 -24.77 19.09
N ASN A 323 2.39 -23.53 19.45
CA ASN A 323 1.77 -22.82 20.56
C ASN A 323 0.89 -21.65 20.08
N GLY A 324 1.12 -21.15 18.89
CA GLY A 324 0.33 -20.10 18.29
C GLY A 324 -0.82 -20.63 17.45
N GLN A 325 -1.71 -19.73 17.07
CA GLN A 325 -2.81 -19.99 16.15
C GLN A 325 -2.85 -18.91 15.07
N LEU A 326 -3.44 -19.26 13.93
CA LEU A 326 -3.66 -18.33 12.83
C LEU A 326 -4.91 -17.51 13.12
N LEU A 327 -4.79 -16.20 12.93
CA LEU A 327 -5.88 -15.23 13.07
C LEU A 327 -5.91 -14.37 11.78
N GLY A 328 -7.10 -14.11 11.27
CA GLY A 328 -7.22 -13.31 10.06
C GLY A 328 -8.56 -13.48 9.34
N HIS A 329 -8.53 -13.30 8.03
CA HIS A 329 -9.69 -13.16 7.16
C HIS A 329 -10.24 -14.52 6.75
N ILE A 330 -11.57 -14.70 6.85
CA ILE A 330 -12.22 -15.98 6.61
C ILE A 330 -13.17 -15.90 5.41
N SER A 331 -13.05 -16.85 4.49
CA SER A 331 -13.95 -17.07 3.37
C SER A 331 -14.46 -18.50 3.36
N TYR A 332 -15.62 -18.71 2.73
CA TYR A 332 -16.30 -20.00 2.68
C TYR A 332 -16.57 -20.39 1.23
N TYR A 333 -16.32 -21.66 0.92
CA TYR A 333 -16.67 -22.24 -0.36
C TYR A 333 -17.35 -23.59 -0.17
N ARG A 334 -18.55 -23.75 -0.73
CA ARG A 334 -19.26 -25.00 -0.75
C ARG A 334 -19.15 -25.62 -2.15
N VAL A 335 -18.52 -26.80 -2.22
CA VAL A 335 -18.21 -27.50 -3.45
C VAL A 335 -19.49 -27.97 -4.14
N ALA A 336 -19.65 -27.66 -5.42
CA ALA A 336 -20.77 -28.11 -6.25
C ALA A 336 -20.68 -29.58 -6.61
N GLY A 337 -19.47 -30.13 -6.73
CA GLY A 337 -19.20 -31.54 -7.02
C GLY A 337 -19.40 -31.95 -8.48
N TYR A 338 -19.34 -31.00 -9.43
CA TYR A 338 -19.36 -31.30 -10.86
C TYR A 338 -17.98 -31.63 -11.42
N GLY A 339 -16.92 -31.33 -10.68
CA GLY A 339 -15.56 -31.54 -11.12
C GLY A 339 -15.20 -33.02 -11.31
N THR A 340 -14.35 -33.30 -12.28
CA THR A 340 -13.75 -34.61 -12.57
C THR A 340 -12.24 -34.49 -12.57
N GLU A 341 -11.50 -35.60 -12.65
CA GLU A 341 -10.03 -35.58 -12.73
C GLU A 341 -9.55 -34.87 -14.01
N ASP A 342 -10.28 -35.02 -15.12
CA ASP A 342 -9.94 -34.40 -16.42
C ASP A 342 -10.39 -32.93 -16.49
N MET A 343 -11.33 -32.53 -15.63
CA MET A 343 -11.95 -31.22 -15.66
C MET A 343 -12.38 -30.82 -14.24
N ALA A 344 -11.45 -30.21 -13.54
CA ALA A 344 -11.66 -29.79 -12.18
C ALA A 344 -12.73 -28.70 -12.05
N GLU A 345 -13.45 -28.71 -10.94
CA GLU A 345 -14.20 -27.56 -10.43
C GLU A 345 -13.17 -26.57 -9.91
N GLN A 346 -13.23 -25.33 -10.41
CA GLN A 346 -12.27 -24.28 -10.08
C GLN A 346 -12.91 -23.16 -9.29
N TYR A 347 -12.23 -22.68 -8.27
CA TYR A 347 -12.60 -21.49 -7.53
C TYR A 347 -11.41 -20.54 -7.39
N GLU A 348 -11.65 -19.25 -7.65
CA GLU A 348 -10.74 -18.14 -7.43
C GLU A 348 -11.56 -17.00 -6.82
N PRO A 349 -11.28 -16.56 -5.56
CA PRO A 349 -11.93 -15.39 -5.00
C PRO A 349 -11.74 -14.15 -5.88
N TYR A 350 -12.75 -13.27 -5.87
CA TYR A 350 -12.69 -12.07 -6.72
C TYR A 350 -11.55 -11.13 -6.33
N TRP A 351 -11.32 -10.95 -5.01
CA TRP A 351 -10.28 -10.05 -4.49
C TRP A 351 -9.03 -10.82 -4.07
N PHE A 352 -7.85 -10.20 -4.26
CA PHE A 352 -6.61 -10.76 -3.75
C PHE A 352 -6.62 -10.82 -2.22
N ARG A 353 -5.92 -11.80 -1.66
CA ARG A 353 -5.68 -11.96 -0.23
C ARG A 353 -4.23 -11.66 0.10
N THR A 354 -3.99 -11.19 1.32
CA THR A 354 -2.66 -11.09 1.90
C THR A 354 -2.48 -12.22 2.89
N PHE A 355 -1.37 -12.92 2.79
CA PHE A 355 -1.11 -14.10 3.62
C PHE A 355 0.36 -14.50 3.59
N ARG A 356 0.81 -15.04 4.68
CA ARG A 356 1.95 -15.95 4.74
C ARG A 356 1.47 -17.38 5.02
N TYR A 357 0.40 -17.51 5.78
CA TYR A 357 -0.21 -18.77 6.15
C TYR A 357 -1.68 -18.82 5.75
N ILE A 358 -2.10 -20.02 5.32
CA ILE A 358 -3.50 -20.33 5.03
C ILE A 358 -3.89 -21.52 5.90
N GLN A 359 -5.01 -21.41 6.62
CA GLN A 359 -5.66 -22.56 7.23
C GLN A 359 -6.86 -22.96 6.38
N LEU A 360 -6.90 -24.21 5.98
CA LEU A 360 -8.06 -24.82 5.34
C LEU A 360 -8.72 -25.79 6.33
N LYS A 361 -9.97 -25.50 6.71
CA LYS A 361 -10.85 -26.45 7.36
C LYS A 361 -11.76 -27.04 6.29
N ILE A 362 -11.66 -28.32 6.05
CA ILE A 362 -12.36 -29.05 5.00
C ILE A 362 -13.32 -30.03 5.67
N GLU A 363 -14.62 -29.90 5.42
CA GLU A 363 -15.69 -30.74 5.96
C GLU A 363 -16.44 -31.39 4.80
N THR A 364 -16.20 -32.68 4.59
CA THR A 364 -16.87 -33.43 3.53
C THR A 364 -18.29 -33.86 3.92
N ALA A 365 -19.20 -33.89 2.95
CA ALA A 365 -20.53 -34.46 3.10
C ALA A 365 -20.53 -35.98 2.78
N ASP A 366 -21.62 -36.50 2.27
CA ASP A 366 -21.79 -37.93 1.99
C ASP A 366 -20.89 -38.48 0.87
N GLU A 367 -20.17 -37.62 0.15
CA GLU A 367 -19.23 -37.97 -0.89
C GLU A 367 -17.79 -37.64 -0.51
N PRO A 368 -16.81 -38.46 -0.88
CA PRO A 368 -15.42 -38.10 -0.73
C PRO A 368 -15.06 -36.95 -1.68
N LEU A 369 -14.21 -36.03 -1.22
CA LEU A 369 -13.66 -34.93 -2.00
C LEU A 369 -12.25 -35.30 -2.50
N ASP A 370 -12.00 -35.12 -3.79
CA ASP A 370 -10.65 -35.14 -4.34
C ASP A 370 -10.15 -33.69 -4.49
N PHE A 371 -9.27 -33.25 -3.59
CA PHE A 371 -8.63 -31.96 -3.66
C PHE A 371 -7.43 -32.06 -4.58
N ILE A 372 -7.57 -31.52 -5.80
CA ILE A 372 -6.61 -31.71 -6.89
C ILE A 372 -5.43 -30.77 -6.74
N SER A 373 -5.68 -29.47 -6.53
CA SER A 373 -4.65 -28.44 -6.48
C SER A 373 -5.05 -27.30 -5.56
N PHE A 374 -4.06 -26.76 -4.88
CA PHE A 374 -4.14 -25.51 -4.15
C PHE A 374 -2.89 -24.67 -4.37
N SER A 375 -3.05 -23.53 -4.99
CA SER A 375 -1.96 -22.63 -5.36
C SER A 375 -2.45 -21.17 -5.30
N TYR A 376 -1.63 -20.24 -5.76
CA TYR A 376 -2.04 -18.83 -5.83
C TYR A 376 -1.40 -18.11 -7.01
N ARG A 377 -2.09 -17.08 -7.49
CA ARG A 377 -1.57 -16.13 -8.47
C ARG A 377 -1.19 -14.84 -7.75
N SER A 378 0.12 -14.65 -7.51
CA SER A 378 0.67 -13.45 -6.86
C SER A 378 0.37 -12.21 -7.70
N THR A 379 -0.02 -11.11 -7.05
CA THR A 379 -0.30 -9.82 -7.69
C THR A 379 0.41 -8.67 -6.99
N GLY A 380 0.50 -7.54 -7.66
CA GLY A 380 1.09 -6.30 -7.15
C GLY A 380 1.60 -5.40 -8.27
N TYR A 381 1.99 -4.19 -7.92
CA TYR A 381 2.62 -3.26 -8.85
C TYR A 381 3.88 -3.90 -9.48
N PRO A 382 4.11 -3.77 -10.79
CA PRO A 382 5.27 -4.39 -11.46
C PRO A 382 6.57 -3.62 -11.20
N LEU A 383 6.93 -3.46 -9.93
CA LEU A 383 8.14 -2.79 -9.48
C LEU A 383 9.39 -3.48 -10.04
N LYS A 384 10.25 -2.71 -10.71
CA LYS A 384 11.53 -3.17 -11.22
C LYS A 384 12.65 -2.56 -10.39
N ILE A 385 13.37 -3.38 -9.64
CA ILE A 385 14.48 -2.94 -8.82
C ILE A 385 15.70 -2.77 -9.72
N GLY A 386 16.19 -1.54 -9.87
CA GLY A 386 17.39 -1.20 -10.63
C GLY A 386 18.61 -0.95 -9.75
N THR A 387 18.40 -0.56 -8.50
CA THR A 387 19.46 -0.37 -7.50
C THR A 387 19.89 -1.70 -6.91
N ASN A 388 21.21 -1.92 -6.84
CA ASN A 388 21.79 -3.09 -6.21
C ASN A 388 23.00 -2.65 -5.36
N VAL A 389 22.91 -2.87 -4.05
CA VAL A 389 23.97 -2.51 -3.10
C VAL A 389 24.40 -3.73 -2.31
N ARG A 390 25.70 -3.99 -2.28
CA ARG A 390 26.30 -5.09 -1.53
C ARG A 390 27.13 -4.53 -0.39
N VAL A 391 26.91 -5.03 0.80
CA VAL A 391 27.57 -4.63 2.03
C VAL A 391 28.35 -5.80 2.63
N SER A 392 29.39 -5.49 3.41
CA SER A 392 30.19 -6.52 4.08
C SER A 392 29.46 -7.23 5.25
N ASP A 393 28.38 -6.66 5.75
CA ASP A 393 27.54 -7.25 6.81
C ASP A 393 26.26 -7.85 6.22
N SER A 394 26.10 -9.17 6.36
CA SER A 394 24.95 -9.92 5.84
C SER A 394 23.62 -9.54 6.49
N THR A 395 23.63 -8.94 7.70
CA THR A 395 22.43 -8.48 8.38
C THR A 395 21.71 -7.40 7.59
N TYR A 396 22.47 -6.44 7.03
CA TYR A 396 21.88 -5.41 6.16
C TYR A 396 21.26 -6.00 4.90
N SER A 397 21.85 -7.07 4.34
CA SER A 397 21.25 -7.77 3.19
C SER A 397 19.94 -8.45 3.56
N ALA A 398 19.87 -9.07 4.75
CA ALA A 398 18.63 -9.68 5.24
C ALA A 398 17.53 -8.63 5.51
N ILE A 399 17.89 -7.48 6.10
CA ILE A 399 16.97 -6.35 6.30
C ILE A 399 16.49 -5.79 4.95
N TRP A 400 17.39 -5.69 3.95
CA TRP A 400 17.02 -5.29 2.60
C TRP A 400 15.99 -6.22 1.98
N ASP A 401 16.18 -7.52 2.11
CA ASP A 401 15.27 -8.52 1.55
C ASP A 401 13.86 -8.43 2.12
N ILE A 402 13.71 -8.27 3.45
CA ILE A 402 12.38 -8.07 4.06
C ILE A 402 11.78 -6.72 3.70
N SER A 403 12.58 -5.66 3.62
CA SER A 403 12.11 -4.30 3.32
C SER A 403 11.66 -4.14 1.87
N VAL A 404 12.43 -4.65 0.90
CA VAL A 404 12.02 -4.64 -0.51
C VAL A 404 10.74 -5.45 -0.72
N ARG A 405 10.61 -6.58 -0.01
CA ARG A 405 9.38 -7.38 -0.06
C ARG A 405 8.20 -6.61 0.51
N THR A 406 8.36 -5.98 1.66
CA THR A 406 7.33 -5.15 2.29
C THR A 406 6.85 -4.06 1.33
N LEU A 407 7.77 -3.26 0.80
CA LEU A 407 7.44 -2.20 -0.16
C LEU A 407 6.67 -2.77 -1.36
N ALA A 408 7.13 -3.89 -1.94
CA ALA A 408 6.47 -4.51 -3.09
C ALA A 408 5.07 -5.08 -2.76
N ARG A 409 4.79 -5.47 -1.51
CA ARG A 409 3.46 -5.93 -1.07
C ARG A 409 2.52 -4.78 -0.80
N CYS A 410 3.04 -3.63 -0.41
CA CYS A 410 2.27 -2.40 -0.20
C CYS A 410 2.09 -1.57 -1.50
N MET A 411 2.51 -2.07 -2.65
CA MET A 411 2.34 -1.41 -3.95
C MET A 411 1.36 -2.19 -4.83
N HIS A 412 0.22 -1.58 -5.13
CA HIS A 412 -0.78 -2.06 -6.10
C HIS A 412 -1.18 -0.90 -7.02
N GLU A 413 -2.48 -0.67 -7.21
CA GLU A 413 -2.98 0.50 -7.96
C GLU A 413 -2.84 1.81 -7.18
N THR A 414 -2.51 1.73 -5.91
CA THR A 414 -2.07 2.81 -5.00
C THR A 414 -0.92 2.29 -4.16
N TYR A 415 -0.16 3.16 -3.52
CA TYR A 415 0.54 2.76 -2.33
C TYR A 415 -0.48 2.35 -1.27
N MET A 416 -0.08 1.51 -0.33
CA MET A 416 -0.90 1.04 0.78
C MET A 416 -0.05 1.05 2.05
N ASP A 417 -0.58 1.56 3.12
CA ASP A 417 0.03 1.47 4.45
C ASP A 417 0.41 0.01 4.76
N CYS A 418 -0.57 -0.88 4.63
CA CYS A 418 -0.42 -2.32 4.76
C CYS A 418 -1.41 -3.06 3.85
N PRO A 419 -1.06 -4.27 3.37
CA PRO A 419 -1.93 -5.01 2.46
C PRO A 419 -2.93 -5.92 3.18
N PHE A 420 -2.74 -6.19 4.49
CA PHE A 420 -3.56 -7.11 5.26
C PHE A 420 -4.72 -6.42 5.97
N TYR A 421 -4.49 -5.31 6.69
CA TYR A 421 -5.51 -4.68 7.54
C TYR A 421 -6.26 -3.54 6.85
N GLU A 422 -5.60 -2.64 6.12
CA GLU A 422 -6.23 -1.39 5.69
C GLU A 422 -6.24 -1.15 4.19
N GLN A 423 -5.15 -1.41 3.46
CA GLN A 423 -4.99 -1.12 2.03
C GLN A 423 -5.28 0.35 1.68
N LEU A 424 -4.96 1.28 2.60
CA LEU A 424 -5.22 2.71 2.46
C LEU A 424 -3.95 3.47 2.07
N GLN A 425 -4.09 4.50 1.25
CA GLN A 425 -3.00 5.36 0.80
C GLN A 425 -2.92 6.61 1.68
N TYR A 426 -2.22 6.53 2.82
CA TYR A 426 -1.98 7.66 3.70
C TYR A 426 -0.86 8.57 3.19
N ALA A 427 -0.95 9.88 3.50
CA ALA A 427 0.01 10.85 2.94
C ALA A 427 1.41 10.73 3.56
N MET A 428 1.54 10.43 4.85
CA MET A 428 2.84 10.23 5.49
C MET A 428 3.54 9.00 4.95
N ASP A 429 2.82 7.87 4.90
CA ASP A 429 3.28 6.58 4.39
C ASP A 429 3.73 6.71 2.95
N SER A 430 2.83 7.22 2.09
CA SER A 430 3.10 7.38 0.67
C SER A 430 4.33 8.24 0.38
N ARG A 431 4.58 9.30 1.16
CA ARG A 431 5.79 10.10 0.98
C ARG A 431 7.05 9.27 1.14
N ILE A 432 7.09 8.44 2.18
CA ILE A 432 8.26 7.61 2.49
C ILE A 432 8.38 6.49 1.45
N GLU A 433 7.27 5.84 1.10
CA GLU A 433 7.20 4.81 0.06
C GLU A 433 7.66 5.32 -1.31
N MET A 434 7.26 6.54 -1.68
CA MET A 434 7.73 7.21 -2.90
C MET A 434 9.25 7.35 -2.92
N LEU A 435 9.84 7.81 -1.82
CA LEU A 435 11.29 7.95 -1.70
C LEU A 435 12.01 6.61 -1.79
N TYR A 436 11.46 5.56 -1.17
CA TYR A 436 11.99 4.20 -1.29
C TYR A 436 11.91 3.71 -2.73
N THR A 437 10.76 3.91 -3.38
CA THR A 437 10.57 3.57 -4.80
C THR A 437 11.57 4.30 -5.70
N TYR A 438 11.77 5.59 -5.49
CA TYR A 438 12.74 6.39 -6.26
C TYR A 438 14.16 5.87 -6.08
N ALA A 439 14.56 5.57 -4.84
CA ALA A 439 15.91 5.12 -4.52
C ALA A 439 16.26 3.75 -5.10
N ILE A 440 15.25 2.86 -5.27
CA ILE A 440 15.51 1.50 -5.73
C ILE A 440 15.11 1.23 -7.19
N SER A 441 14.23 2.05 -7.79
CA SER A 441 13.70 1.80 -9.14
C SER A 441 13.70 3.01 -10.07
N ALA A 442 13.80 4.22 -9.55
CA ALA A 442 13.57 5.48 -10.30
C ALA A 442 12.21 5.53 -11.04
N ASP A 443 11.21 4.79 -10.57
CA ASP A 443 9.86 4.78 -11.13
C ASP A 443 8.98 5.80 -10.40
N ASP A 444 8.44 6.79 -11.12
CA ASP A 444 7.61 7.85 -10.55
C ASP A 444 6.12 7.74 -10.90
N ARG A 445 5.71 6.72 -11.66
CA ARG A 445 4.34 6.63 -12.19
C ARG A 445 3.28 6.52 -11.09
N LEU A 446 3.51 5.61 -10.11
CA LEU A 446 2.62 5.46 -8.97
C LEU A 446 2.66 6.70 -8.07
N ALA A 447 3.83 7.30 -7.89
CA ALA A 447 4.01 8.52 -7.13
C ALA A 447 3.26 9.73 -7.75
N ARG A 448 3.30 9.89 -9.08
CA ARG A 448 2.51 10.93 -9.78
C ARG A 448 1.01 10.75 -9.57
N GLN A 449 0.53 9.51 -9.64
CA GLN A 449 -0.87 9.20 -9.33
C GLN A 449 -1.21 9.55 -7.89
N THR A 450 -0.35 9.19 -6.93
CA THR A 450 -0.52 9.48 -5.51
C THR A 450 -0.63 10.97 -5.24
N MET A 451 0.32 11.76 -5.78
CA MET A 451 0.27 13.22 -5.65
C MET A 451 -1.02 13.80 -6.25
N GLU A 452 -1.48 13.27 -7.40
CA GLU A 452 -2.73 13.69 -8.02
C GLU A 452 -3.96 13.31 -7.19
N ALA A 453 -3.98 12.12 -6.58
CA ALA A 453 -5.06 11.70 -5.68
C ALA A 453 -5.20 12.65 -4.48
N PHE A 454 -4.08 12.98 -3.84
CA PHE A 454 -4.09 13.95 -2.74
C PHE A 454 -4.47 15.36 -3.19
N ARG A 455 -3.99 15.82 -4.36
CA ARG A 455 -4.42 17.10 -4.93
C ARG A 455 -5.94 17.19 -5.06
N ARG A 456 -6.57 16.14 -5.56
CA ARG A 456 -8.04 16.10 -5.77
C ARG A 456 -8.82 15.94 -4.47
N SER A 457 -8.18 15.51 -3.39
CA SER A 457 -8.80 15.40 -2.08
C SER A 457 -8.85 16.72 -1.30
N GLN A 458 -8.34 17.84 -1.87
CA GLN A 458 -8.31 19.11 -1.19
C GLN A 458 -9.72 19.58 -0.82
N ARG A 459 -9.87 19.95 0.42
CA ARG A 459 -11.11 20.42 1.04
C ARG A 459 -11.26 21.93 0.92
N PRO A 460 -12.46 22.48 1.11
CA PRO A 460 -12.69 23.93 1.12
C PRO A 460 -11.90 24.69 2.19
N ASP A 461 -11.49 24.03 3.27
CA ASP A 461 -10.65 24.60 4.33
C ASP A 461 -9.17 24.71 3.93
N GLY A 462 -8.77 24.10 2.84
CA GLY A 462 -7.41 24.06 2.31
C GLY A 462 -6.64 22.79 2.59
N MET A 463 -7.09 21.97 3.55
CA MET A 463 -6.44 20.71 3.89
C MET A 463 -6.72 19.61 2.85
N ILE A 464 -5.88 18.59 2.81
CA ILE A 464 -6.13 17.36 2.07
C ILE A 464 -6.63 16.27 3.01
N ASN A 465 -7.25 15.23 2.48
CA ASN A 465 -7.56 14.03 3.24
C ASN A 465 -6.28 13.35 3.75
N ALA A 466 -6.37 12.69 4.90
CA ALA A 466 -5.28 11.90 5.45
C ALA A 466 -4.92 10.72 4.52
N ASN A 467 -5.92 10.12 3.88
CA ASN A 467 -5.78 9.10 2.85
C ASN A 467 -6.56 9.49 1.58
N ALA A 468 -6.06 9.12 0.41
CA ALA A 468 -6.69 9.38 -0.88
C ALA A 468 -6.27 8.30 -1.91
N PRO A 469 -7.20 7.85 -2.79
CA PRO A 469 -8.60 8.28 -2.89
C PRO A 469 -9.44 7.82 -1.69
N ALA A 470 -10.44 8.59 -1.30
CA ALA A 470 -11.30 8.26 -0.18
C ALA A 470 -12.74 8.76 -0.38
N LEU A 471 -13.71 7.97 0.08
CA LEU A 471 -15.12 8.34 0.12
C LEU A 471 -15.43 9.37 1.19
N ASN A 472 -14.86 9.15 2.36
CA ASN A 472 -15.05 9.99 3.53
C ASN A 472 -13.87 10.94 3.70
N SER A 473 -14.15 12.09 4.25
CA SER A 473 -13.13 13.08 4.54
C SER A 473 -12.63 12.90 5.97
N GLY A 474 -11.39 12.42 6.11
CA GLY A 474 -10.64 12.41 7.36
C GLY A 474 -9.39 13.27 7.23
N VAL A 475 -9.05 14.06 8.26
CA VAL A 475 -7.88 14.94 8.22
C VAL A 475 -6.96 14.68 9.40
N ILE A 476 -5.70 14.47 9.08
CA ILE A 476 -4.57 14.51 10.00
C ILE A 476 -3.75 15.75 9.60
N PRO A 477 -3.71 16.82 10.41
CA PRO A 477 -3.11 18.08 9.99
C PRO A 477 -1.68 17.96 9.48
N GLY A 478 -0.83 17.24 10.19
CA GLY A 478 0.57 17.01 9.80
C GLY A 478 0.70 16.31 8.45
N PHE A 479 -0.25 15.43 8.08
CA PHE A 479 -0.22 14.70 6.81
C PHE A 479 -0.34 15.61 5.59
N SER A 480 -1.03 16.73 5.72
CA SER A 480 -1.08 17.73 4.66
C SER A 480 0.30 18.38 4.39
N ILE A 481 1.16 18.47 5.38
CA ILE A 481 2.53 18.94 5.17
C ILE A 481 3.37 17.90 4.43
N TYR A 482 3.19 16.61 4.70
CA TYR A 482 3.91 15.57 3.97
C TYR A 482 3.59 15.58 2.46
N TYR A 483 2.40 16.01 2.06
CA TYR A 483 2.09 16.25 0.64
C TYR A 483 3.01 17.33 0.02
N ILE A 484 3.30 18.42 0.73
CA ILE A 484 4.25 19.44 0.24
C ILE A 484 5.63 18.81 0.06
N LEU A 485 6.02 17.95 1.00
CA LEU A 485 7.30 17.25 0.93
C LEU A 485 7.35 16.24 -0.22
N MET A 486 6.24 15.56 -0.56
CA MET A 486 6.16 14.69 -1.76
C MET A 486 6.52 15.46 -3.03
N ILE A 487 5.95 16.65 -3.21
CA ILE A 487 6.20 17.49 -4.40
C ILE A 487 7.67 17.95 -4.43
N HIS A 488 8.23 18.29 -3.27
CA HIS A 488 9.64 18.67 -3.15
C HIS A 488 10.57 17.49 -3.46
N ASP A 489 10.30 16.32 -2.91
CA ASP A 489 11.09 15.12 -3.14
C ASP A 489 11.06 14.74 -4.63
N HIS A 490 9.88 14.82 -5.27
CA HIS A 490 9.75 14.59 -6.71
C HIS A 490 10.53 15.64 -7.53
N MET A 491 10.54 16.91 -7.12
CA MET A 491 11.39 17.93 -7.73
C MET A 491 12.87 17.52 -7.70
N MET A 492 13.35 17.06 -6.56
CA MET A 492 14.77 16.69 -6.40
C MET A 492 15.16 15.51 -7.28
N TYR A 493 14.29 14.52 -7.42
CA TYR A 493 14.55 13.34 -8.25
C TYR A 493 14.30 13.59 -9.74
N PHE A 494 13.18 14.23 -10.13
CA PHE A 494 12.72 14.30 -11.52
C PHE A 494 12.72 15.69 -12.13
N GLY A 495 12.70 16.75 -11.34
CA GLY A 495 12.80 18.13 -11.83
C GLY A 495 11.60 18.63 -12.64
N ASP A 496 10.39 18.09 -12.41
CA ASP A 496 9.19 18.39 -13.19
C ASP A 496 8.55 19.72 -12.74
N ARG A 497 8.79 20.79 -13.51
CA ARG A 497 8.26 22.12 -13.21
C ARG A 497 6.75 22.21 -13.41
N ASP A 498 6.20 21.50 -14.37
CA ASP A 498 4.76 21.57 -14.68
C ASP A 498 3.95 20.86 -13.60
N LEU A 499 4.45 19.76 -13.06
CA LEU A 499 3.87 19.11 -11.89
C LEU A 499 3.82 20.10 -10.72
N ILE A 500 4.91 20.79 -10.42
CA ILE A 500 4.95 21.74 -9.30
C ILE A 500 3.93 22.87 -9.52
N ARG A 501 3.87 23.48 -10.73
CA ARG A 501 2.87 24.51 -11.05
C ARG A 501 1.44 24.02 -10.84
N LYS A 502 1.14 22.79 -11.23
CA LYS A 502 -0.17 22.17 -11.05
C LYS A 502 -0.56 22.03 -9.58
N HIS A 503 0.43 21.70 -8.71
CA HIS A 503 0.21 21.39 -7.30
C HIS A 503 0.33 22.62 -6.38
N LEU A 504 0.93 23.72 -6.84
CA LEU A 504 1.17 24.92 -6.03
C LEU A 504 -0.09 25.51 -5.37
N PRO A 505 -1.27 25.57 -6.04
CA PRO A 505 -2.48 26.09 -5.40
C PRO A 505 -2.91 25.29 -4.16
N VAL A 506 -2.71 23.97 -4.18
CA VAL A 506 -3.02 23.09 -3.05
C VAL A 506 -2.03 23.34 -1.91
N ILE A 507 -0.75 23.49 -2.23
CA ILE A 507 0.30 23.85 -1.27
C ILE A 507 -0.06 25.17 -0.57
N ASP A 508 -0.45 26.19 -1.32
CA ASP A 508 -0.83 27.48 -0.75
C ASP A 508 -2.07 27.37 0.15
N GLY A 509 -3.06 26.59 -0.26
CA GLY A 509 -4.24 26.28 0.55
C GLY A 509 -3.91 25.63 1.89
N ILE A 510 -3.03 24.63 1.88
CA ILE A 510 -2.54 23.96 3.11
C ILE A 510 -1.85 24.97 4.03
N LEU A 511 -0.90 25.72 3.50
CA LEU A 511 -0.15 26.72 4.29
C LEU A 511 -1.06 27.81 4.83
N GLY A 512 -2.07 28.24 4.03
CA GLY A 512 -3.08 29.20 4.46
C GLY A 512 -4.01 28.67 5.56
N PHE A 513 -4.24 27.38 5.64
CA PHE A 513 -4.97 26.78 6.76
C PHE A 513 -4.19 26.92 8.06
N PHE A 514 -2.91 26.58 8.09
CA PHE A 514 -2.08 26.74 9.28
C PHE A 514 -1.97 28.17 9.73
N ASP A 515 -1.87 29.15 8.81
CA ASP A 515 -1.85 30.57 9.15
C ASP A 515 -3.08 31.02 9.95
N LYS A 516 -4.25 30.51 9.59
CA LYS A 516 -5.50 30.82 10.28
C LYS A 516 -5.58 30.26 11.71
N HIS A 517 -4.70 29.30 12.02
CA HIS A 517 -4.66 28.61 13.31
C HIS A 517 -3.49 29.06 14.21
N LEU A 518 -2.78 30.13 13.85
CA LEU A 518 -1.72 30.66 14.69
C LEU A 518 -2.28 31.33 15.98
N LEU A 519 -1.66 31.03 17.10
CA LEU A 519 -1.90 31.72 18.36
C LEU A 519 -1.29 33.13 18.31
N SER A 520 -1.65 33.97 19.28
CA SER A 520 -1.04 35.28 19.45
C SER A 520 0.48 35.24 19.69
N THR A 521 0.99 34.11 20.15
CA THR A 521 2.42 33.82 20.28
C THR A 521 3.11 33.51 18.96
N GLY A 522 2.34 33.29 17.88
CA GLY A 522 2.83 32.97 16.53
C GLY A 522 3.07 31.48 16.25
N VAL A 523 2.93 30.57 17.21
CA VAL A 523 2.98 29.12 16.99
C VAL A 523 1.61 28.59 16.57
N VAL A 524 1.59 27.42 15.94
CA VAL A 524 0.35 26.73 15.59
C VAL A 524 -0.40 26.35 16.86
N GLY A 525 -1.67 26.78 16.95
CA GLY A 525 -2.56 26.42 18.03
C GLY A 525 -3.12 25.01 17.89
N LYS A 526 -4.02 24.63 18.80
CA LYS A 526 -4.71 23.35 18.74
C LYS A 526 -5.57 23.28 17.48
N ILE A 527 -5.25 22.35 16.58
CA ILE A 527 -6.04 22.08 15.38
C ILE A 527 -6.97 20.89 15.61
N GLY A 528 -6.46 19.82 16.16
CA GLY A 528 -7.18 18.56 16.33
C GLY A 528 -7.07 17.99 17.75
N GLY A 529 -7.29 16.70 17.85
CA GLY A 529 -7.20 15.96 19.12
C GLY A 529 -7.24 14.44 18.85
N PRO A 530 -7.51 13.64 19.87
CA PRO A 530 -7.62 12.20 19.73
C PRO A 530 -8.67 11.79 18.69
N LEU A 531 -8.44 10.69 18.02
CA LEU A 531 -9.37 10.07 17.08
C LEU A 531 -10.77 9.95 17.73
N LEU A 532 -11.82 10.19 16.97
CA LEU A 532 -13.23 10.15 17.34
C LEU A 532 -13.74 11.26 18.27
N LEU A 533 -12.88 12.09 18.84
CA LEU A 533 -13.27 13.17 19.75
C LEU A 533 -13.20 14.57 19.11
N HIS A 534 -12.59 14.70 17.95
CA HIS A 534 -12.35 15.96 17.26
C HIS A 534 -12.59 15.86 15.76
N THR A 535 -12.81 17.00 15.10
CA THR A 535 -12.98 17.11 13.64
C THR A 535 -11.72 16.69 12.89
N TYR A 536 -10.54 16.94 13.47
CA TYR A 536 -9.25 16.51 12.94
C TYR A 536 -8.53 15.64 13.97
N TRP A 537 -7.80 14.66 13.48
CA TRP A 537 -6.98 13.79 14.33
C TRP A 537 -5.53 14.30 14.35
N SER A 538 -5.07 14.74 15.52
CA SER A 538 -3.67 15.16 15.73
C SER A 538 -2.76 13.95 15.92
N PHE A 539 -2.64 13.13 14.87
CA PHE A 539 -1.71 12.00 14.85
C PHE A 539 -0.31 12.48 14.43
N LEU A 540 0.71 12.05 15.17
CA LEU A 540 2.12 12.32 14.87
C LEU A 540 2.93 11.03 14.65
N ASP A 541 2.81 10.04 15.57
CA ASP A 541 3.52 8.76 15.51
C ASP A 541 2.93 7.76 16.51
N TRP A 542 3.12 6.47 16.27
CA TRP A 542 2.83 5.39 17.21
C TRP A 542 3.97 5.23 18.25
N ALA A 543 4.35 6.31 18.91
CA ALA A 543 5.36 6.30 19.94
C ALA A 543 4.84 5.67 21.25
N ASP A 544 5.72 4.94 21.96
CA ASP A 544 5.36 4.39 23.27
C ASP A 544 4.91 5.51 24.24
N GLY A 545 3.78 5.29 24.89
CA GLY A 545 3.14 6.27 25.77
C GLY A 545 2.25 7.31 25.07
N TRP A 546 2.15 7.29 23.73
CA TRP A 546 1.24 8.13 22.94
C TRP A 546 0.00 7.35 22.47
N SER A 547 -0.87 6.98 23.40
CA SER A 547 -2.03 6.10 23.13
C SER A 547 -2.98 6.57 22.03
N THR A 548 -2.90 7.84 21.64
CA THR A 548 -3.70 8.46 20.58
C THR A 548 -2.88 8.90 19.38
N GLY A 549 -1.62 8.49 19.32
CA GLY A 549 -0.65 8.93 18.30
C GLY A 549 -0.12 10.34 18.49
N ALA A 550 -0.35 10.96 19.65
CA ALA A 550 0.13 12.29 19.99
C ALA A 550 0.53 12.39 21.48
N PRO A 551 1.45 13.30 21.87
CA PRO A 551 1.83 13.53 23.25
C PRO A 551 0.65 13.97 24.11
N LYS A 552 0.74 13.77 25.43
CA LYS A 552 -0.34 14.08 26.39
C LYS A 552 -0.70 15.56 26.40
N CYS A 553 0.27 16.45 26.14
CA CYS A 553 0.05 17.89 26.04
C CYS A 553 -0.97 18.29 24.96
N SER A 554 -1.25 17.42 23.97
CA SER A 554 -2.34 17.64 22.99
C SER A 554 -3.71 17.84 23.63
N MET A 555 -3.89 17.31 24.85
CA MET A 555 -5.12 17.40 25.64
C MET A 555 -4.99 18.31 26.87
N GLN A 556 -3.87 19.03 27.03
CA GLN A 556 -3.55 19.84 28.18
C GLN A 556 -3.17 21.29 27.77
N GLY A 557 -3.28 22.23 28.67
CA GLY A 557 -2.91 23.61 28.42
C GLY A 557 -3.63 24.20 27.20
N THR A 558 -2.89 24.75 26.25
CA THR A 558 -3.42 25.27 24.99
C THR A 558 -3.75 24.13 23.98
N GLY A 559 -3.28 22.93 24.23
CA GLY A 559 -3.36 21.78 23.28
C GLY A 559 -2.54 21.96 22.00
N ALA A 560 -1.73 23.02 21.92
CA ALA A 560 -0.83 23.27 20.81
C ALA A 560 0.34 22.28 20.83
N LEU A 561 0.69 21.75 19.66
CA LEU A 561 1.79 20.80 19.49
C LEU A 561 2.99 21.48 18.82
N THR A 562 4.15 21.42 19.47
CA THR A 562 5.40 21.97 18.92
C THR A 562 5.75 21.31 17.59
N LEU A 563 5.52 20.01 17.45
CA LEU A 563 5.82 19.28 16.22
C LEU A 563 4.93 19.76 15.05
N GLU A 564 3.65 20.14 15.29
CA GLU A 564 2.81 20.72 14.23
C GLU A 564 3.37 22.09 13.75
N SER A 565 3.91 22.90 14.67
CA SER A 565 4.60 24.15 14.30
C SER A 565 5.90 23.92 13.53
N LEU A 566 6.66 22.90 13.90
CA LEU A 566 7.89 22.48 13.18
C LEU A 566 7.58 21.91 11.80
N LEU A 567 6.54 21.09 11.66
CA LEU A 567 6.06 20.60 10.38
C LEU A 567 5.63 21.75 9.47
N TYR A 568 4.86 22.70 10.00
CA TYR A 568 4.46 23.90 9.25
C TYR A 568 5.67 24.73 8.80
N LEU A 569 6.65 24.97 9.69
CA LEU A 569 7.92 25.61 9.34
C LEU A 569 8.63 24.87 8.20
N TYR A 570 8.71 23.55 8.30
CA TYR A 570 9.36 22.71 7.27
C TYR A 570 8.63 22.79 5.94
N GLY A 571 7.30 22.73 5.96
CA GLY A 571 6.45 22.92 4.78
C GLY A 571 6.67 24.27 4.09
N LEU A 572 6.74 25.37 4.85
CA LEU A 572 7.05 26.71 4.33
C LEU A 572 8.42 26.79 3.66
N GLN A 573 9.44 26.20 4.28
CA GLN A 573 10.80 26.14 3.72
C GLN A 573 10.81 25.40 2.38
N LYS A 574 10.17 24.23 2.32
CA LYS A 574 10.12 23.42 1.10
C LYS A 574 9.22 24.02 0.02
N ALA A 575 8.13 24.67 0.39
CA ALA A 575 7.30 25.43 -0.54
C ALA A 575 8.06 26.63 -1.15
N ALA A 576 8.92 27.29 -0.37
CA ALA A 576 9.77 28.37 -0.90
C ALA A 576 10.79 27.84 -1.91
N GLU A 577 11.42 26.70 -1.67
CA GLU A 577 12.33 26.04 -2.62
C GLU A 577 11.61 25.65 -3.91
N LEU A 578 10.38 25.10 -3.83
CA LEU A 578 9.52 24.79 -4.97
C LEU A 578 9.18 26.03 -5.80
N ALA A 579 8.79 27.11 -5.13
CA ALA A 579 8.42 28.38 -5.78
C ALA A 579 9.63 29.03 -6.51
N ASP A 580 10.82 29.00 -5.91
CA ASP A 580 12.05 29.45 -6.58
C ASP A 580 12.36 28.62 -7.83
N TYR A 581 12.25 27.30 -7.73
CA TYR A 581 12.55 26.43 -8.86
C TYR A 581 11.66 26.67 -10.07
N ILE A 582 10.40 27.03 -9.85
CA ILE A 582 9.46 27.40 -10.92
C ILE A 582 9.44 28.90 -11.27
N GLU A 583 10.46 29.64 -10.77
CA GLU A 583 10.66 31.08 -11.08
C GLU A 583 9.56 32.01 -10.57
N LEU A 584 9.06 31.76 -9.35
CA LEU A 584 8.09 32.58 -8.62
C LEU A 584 8.72 33.23 -7.35
N PRO A 585 9.71 34.14 -7.51
CA PRO A 585 10.52 34.62 -6.39
C PRO A 585 9.69 35.45 -5.37
N CYS A 586 8.61 36.09 -5.79
CA CYS A 586 7.74 36.82 -4.88
C CYS A 586 7.01 35.89 -3.89
N ILE A 587 6.53 34.75 -4.38
CA ILE A 587 5.88 33.72 -3.56
C ILE A 587 6.93 33.06 -2.65
N ALA A 588 8.09 32.72 -3.18
CA ALA A 588 9.18 32.17 -2.39
C ALA A 588 9.62 33.09 -1.24
N LYS A 589 9.70 34.40 -1.51
CA LYS A 589 10.02 35.41 -0.49
C LYS A 589 8.96 35.49 0.61
N GLU A 590 7.69 35.39 0.23
CA GLU A 590 6.57 35.43 1.17
C GLU A 590 6.61 34.19 2.09
N TYR A 591 6.76 32.97 1.53
CA TYR A 591 6.89 31.76 2.33
C TYR A 591 8.11 31.80 3.27
N ARG A 592 9.27 32.31 2.82
CA ARG A 592 10.42 32.51 3.69
C ARG A 592 10.15 33.46 4.84
N LYS A 593 9.43 34.57 4.57
CA LYS A 593 9.04 35.51 5.62
C LYS A 593 8.18 34.86 6.69
N ARG A 594 7.21 34.04 6.29
CA ARG A 594 6.37 33.25 7.22
C ARG A 594 7.20 32.22 7.99
N ALA A 595 8.12 31.53 7.31
CA ALA A 595 9.05 30.60 7.95
C ALA A 595 9.91 31.26 9.04
N GLU A 596 10.48 32.43 8.77
CA GLU A 596 11.28 33.19 9.78
C GLU A 596 10.41 33.65 10.97
N SER A 597 9.16 34.05 10.70
CA SER A 597 8.23 34.41 11.78
C SER A 597 7.91 33.19 12.66
N MET A 598 7.63 32.04 12.06
CA MET A 598 7.37 30.77 12.77
C MET A 598 8.60 30.31 13.55
N LYS A 599 9.79 30.38 12.96
CA LYS A 599 11.04 30.06 13.61
C LYS A 599 11.24 30.90 14.89
N THR A 600 11.01 32.22 14.78
CA THR A 600 11.09 33.15 15.92
C THR A 600 10.08 32.79 17.00
N ALA A 601 8.84 32.47 16.63
CA ALA A 601 7.79 32.08 17.58
C ALA A 601 8.15 30.80 18.34
N ILE A 602 8.62 29.77 17.65
CA ILE A 602 9.06 28.52 18.28
C ILE A 602 10.25 28.77 19.23
N GLN A 603 11.22 29.60 18.81
CA GLN A 603 12.38 29.93 19.66
C GLN A 603 11.98 30.60 20.97
N GLN A 604 10.94 31.45 20.95
CA GLN A 604 10.47 32.19 22.11
C GLN A 604 9.56 31.39 23.03
N THR A 605 8.87 30.35 22.50
CA THR A 605 7.74 29.74 23.24
C THR A 605 7.89 28.22 23.50
N CYS A 606 8.68 27.52 22.70
CA CYS A 606 8.70 26.05 22.75
C CYS A 606 9.95 25.44 23.39
N PHE A 607 10.94 26.25 23.76
CA PHE A 607 12.12 25.72 24.43
C PHE A 607 11.93 25.69 25.95
N GLY A 608 12.33 24.55 26.55
CA GLY A 608 12.43 24.35 27.98
C GLY A 608 13.83 23.96 28.42
N VAL A 609 14.06 23.87 29.70
CA VAL A 609 15.31 23.37 30.30
C VAL A 609 15.03 22.06 31.01
N TYR A 610 15.48 20.95 30.44
CA TYR A 610 15.41 19.65 31.09
C TYR A 610 16.58 19.43 32.03
N ARG A 611 16.31 18.94 33.24
CA ARG A 611 17.32 18.62 34.23
C ARG A 611 17.59 17.12 34.22
N LEU A 612 18.77 16.74 33.78
CA LEU A 612 19.25 15.38 33.80
C LEU A 612 19.45 14.82 35.22
N LYS A 613 19.41 13.52 35.39
CA LYS A 613 19.62 12.82 36.70
C LYS A 613 20.98 13.11 37.34
N ASP A 614 21.97 13.43 36.51
CA ASP A 614 23.33 13.84 36.97
C ASP A 614 23.44 15.31 37.33
N GLY A 615 22.33 16.07 37.26
CA GLY A 615 22.25 17.51 37.61
C GLY A 615 22.59 18.44 36.45
N ARG A 616 23.05 17.97 35.30
CA ARG A 616 23.23 18.81 34.12
C ARG A 616 21.91 19.34 33.60
N GLN A 617 21.94 20.48 32.98
CA GLN A 617 20.78 21.08 32.32
C GLN A 617 20.96 21.05 30.83
N GLN A 618 19.93 20.63 30.11
CA GLN A 618 19.90 20.59 28.66
C GLN A 618 18.73 21.43 28.16
N LYS A 619 18.98 22.35 27.23
CA LYS A 619 17.93 23.08 26.53
C LYS A 619 17.33 22.18 25.45
N LEU A 620 16.04 21.89 25.52
CA LEU A 620 15.30 21.02 24.63
C LEU A 620 14.01 21.68 24.15
N LEU A 621 13.48 21.27 23.00
CA LEU A 621 12.12 21.59 22.58
C LEU A 621 11.12 20.74 23.35
N GLN A 622 10.13 21.42 23.95
CA GLN A 622 8.98 20.82 24.61
C GLN A 622 7.98 20.30 23.55
N ASP A 623 7.21 19.26 23.83
CA ASP A 623 6.18 18.74 22.94
C ASP A 623 4.97 19.70 22.79
N GLY A 624 4.71 20.52 23.81
CA GLY A 624 3.78 21.64 23.78
C GLY A 624 4.37 22.87 24.44
N PRO A 625 4.04 24.10 23.99
CA PRO A 625 4.58 25.34 24.55
C PRO A 625 4.33 25.44 26.06
N GLY A 626 5.41 25.54 26.84
CA GLY A 626 5.35 25.67 28.31
C GLY A 626 5.01 24.39 29.07
N MET A 627 5.01 23.24 28.42
CA MET A 627 4.74 21.93 28.99
C MET A 627 6.04 21.17 29.30
N GLU A 628 6.14 20.52 30.46
CA GLU A 628 7.31 19.69 30.82
C GLU A 628 7.18 18.28 30.20
N GLU A 629 6.99 18.21 28.90
CA GLU A 629 6.94 16.98 28.13
C GLU A 629 7.89 17.13 26.93
N TYR A 630 8.68 16.11 26.65
CA TYR A 630 9.73 16.14 25.63
C TYR A 630 9.80 14.81 24.88
N SER A 631 10.03 14.88 23.58
CA SER A 631 10.21 13.72 22.73
C SER A 631 11.42 13.86 21.82
N VAL A 632 11.89 12.74 21.29
CA VAL A 632 12.92 12.71 20.24
C VAL A 632 12.41 13.37 18.97
N HIS A 633 11.10 13.30 18.70
CA HIS A 633 10.45 13.86 17.51
C HIS A 633 10.68 15.36 17.34
N CYS A 634 10.43 16.14 18.40
CA CYS A 634 10.65 17.57 18.39
C CYS A 634 12.14 17.91 18.20
N GLN A 635 13.05 17.14 18.80
CA GLN A 635 14.50 17.36 18.65
C GLN A 635 14.96 17.07 17.22
N ALA A 636 14.50 15.97 16.63
CA ALA A 636 14.81 15.62 15.24
C ALA A 636 14.33 16.72 14.27
N PHE A 637 13.08 17.18 14.40
CA PHE A 637 12.57 18.24 13.54
C PHE A 637 13.19 19.62 13.84
N ALA A 638 13.69 19.88 15.04
CA ALA A 638 14.49 21.07 15.31
C ALA A 638 15.76 21.12 14.43
N VAL A 639 16.40 19.96 14.24
CA VAL A 639 17.55 19.82 13.34
C VAL A 639 17.13 19.97 11.88
N LEU A 640 16.09 19.24 11.44
CA LEU A 640 15.64 19.23 10.04
C LEU A 640 15.19 20.60 9.54
N THR A 641 14.65 21.42 10.41
CA THR A 641 14.18 22.80 10.11
C THR A 641 15.26 23.86 10.30
N GLY A 642 16.46 23.48 10.75
CA GLY A 642 17.52 24.43 11.06
C GLY A 642 17.15 25.39 12.22
N MET A 643 16.29 24.95 13.14
CA MET A 643 16.00 25.67 14.39
C MET A 643 17.20 25.78 15.30
N VAL A 644 18.06 24.77 15.25
CA VAL A 644 19.29 24.62 16.01
C VAL A 644 20.47 24.38 15.07
N THR A 645 21.66 24.72 15.52
CA THR A 645 22.88 24.37 14.79
C THR A 645 23.15 22.87 14.85
N PRO A 646 23.93 22.29 13.93
CA PRO A 646 24.29 20.86 13.99
C PRO A 646 24.93 20.46 15.33
N LYS A 647 25.72 21.33 15.94
CA LYS A 647 26.33 21.09 17.26
C LYS A 647 25.30 21.01 18.38
N GLU A 648 24.36 21.96 18.45
CA GLU A 648 23.27 21.95 19.43
C GLU A 648 22.36 20.73 19.20
N GLY A 649 22.03 20.43 17.92
CA GLY A 649 21.24 19.25 17.53
C GLY A 649 21.89 17.94 17.98
N LYS A 650 23.22 17.81 17.81
CA LYS A 650 23.98 16.66 18.32
C LYS A 650 23.80 16.49 19.83
N GLU A 651 23.98 17.56 20.61
CA GLU A 651 23.83 17.53 22.06
C GLU A 651 22.39 17.13 22.47
N MET A 652 21.37 17.65 21.75
CA MET A 652 19.97 17.33 21.98
C MET A 652 19.63 15.88 21.65
N LEU A 653 20.06 15.40 20.49
CA LEU A 653 19.81 14.01 20.06
C LEU A 653 20.53 13.01 20.94
N GLN A 654 21.81 13.25 21.30
CA GLN A 654 22.56 12.37 22.20
C GLN A 654 21.99 12.35 23.64
N CYS A 655 21.27 13.42 24.06
CA CYS A 655 20.57 13.46 25.34
C CYS A 655 19.29 12.63 25.31
N THR A 656 18.58 12.61 24.19
CA THR A 656 17.19 12.12 24.13
C THR A 656 17.04 10.74 23.47
N VAL A 657 17.85 10.41 22.44
CA VAL A 657 17.76 9.13 21.74
C VAL A 657 18.16 7.98 22.66
N GLY A 658 17.30 6.95 22.74
CA GLY A 658 17.49 5.78 23.61
C GLY A 658 17.31 6.04 25.10
N ASN A 659 16.99 7.27 25.51
CA ASN A 659 16.72 7.61 26.90
C ASN A 659 15.21 7.47 27.18
N LYS A 660 14.85 6.56 28.07
CA LYS A 660 13.48 6.22 28.46
C LYS A 660 12.69 7.35 29.14
N ASP A 661 13.37 8.43 29.54
CA ASP A 661 12.69 9.60 30.10
C ASP A 661 11.99 10.43 29.00
N PHE A 662 12.23 10.12 27.71
CA PHE A 662 11.68 10.80 26.54
C PHE A 662 10.89 9.82 25.66
N ALA A 663 9.82 10.29 25.04
CA ALA A 663 9.13 9.50 24.02
C ALA A 663 10.07 9.21 22.84
N GLN A 664 10.21 7.93 22.53
CA GLN A 664 11.05 7.44 21.44
C GLN A 664 10.23 7.28 20.16
N PRO A 665 10.83 7.51 18.99
CA PRO A 665 10.15 7.35 17.72
C PRO A 665 9.84 5.87 17.43
N SER A 666 8.71 5.62 16.78
CA SER A 666 8.44 4.33 16.18
C SER A 666 9.30 4.10 14.94
N VAL A 667 9.26 2.89 14.37
CA VAL A 667 9.96 2.59 13.11
C VAL A 667 9.57 3.54 11.97
N ALA A 668 8.33 4.06 11.96
CA ALA A 668 7.85 5.02 10.98
C ALA A 668 8.64 6.34 11.00
N PHE A 669 8.98 6.81 12.19
CA PHE A 669 9.62 8.10 12.38
C PHE A 669 11.16 8.04 12.29
N MET A 670 11.72 6.83 12.21
CA MET A 670 13.18 6.63 12.08
C MET A 670 13.75 7.30 10.83
N PHE A 671 12.96 7.40 9.74
CA PHE A 671 13.39 8.15 8.55
C PHE A 671 13.83 9.57 8.89
N TYR A 672 13.04 10.29 9.69
CA TYR A 672 13.32 11.68 10.08
C TYR A 672 14.46 11.77 11.09
N LEU A 673 14.51 10.83 12.03
CA LEU A 673 15.60 10.80 13.01
C LEU A 673 16.94 10.55 12.34
N PHE A 674 17.03 9.61 11.40
CA PHE A 674 18.29 9.31 10.69
C PHE A 674 18.77 10.52 9.86
N ARG A 675 17.85 11.26 9.23
CA ARG A 675 18.18 12.54 8.55
C ARG A 675 18.73 13.56 9.52
N ALA A 676 18.13 13.70 10.70
CA ALA A 676 18.62 14.62 11.72
C ALA A 676 20.00 14.20 12.24
N MET A 677 20.25 12.91 12.45
CA MET A 677 21.55 12.38 12.88
C MET A 677 22.62 12.59 11.81
N GLU A 678 22.28 12.47 10.52
CA GLU A 678 23.19 12.80 9.42
C GLU A 678 23.63 14.27 9.47
N ILE A 679 22.65 15.20 9.58
CA ILE A 679 22.93 16.64 9.66
C ILE A 679 23.83 16.98 10.85
N CYS A 680 23.71 16.24 11.94
CA CYS A 680 24.49 16.44 13.17
C CYS A 680 25.83 15.70 13.17
N ASP A 681 26.22 15.04 12.06
CA ASP A 681 27.46 14.24 11.94
C ASP A 681 27.58 13.16 13.03
N ILE A 682 26.46 12.48 13.30
CA ILE A 682 26.36 11.34 14.22
C ILE A 682 25.61 10.16 13.60
N TYR A 683 25.63 10.04 12.26
CA TYR A 683 24.93 8.96 11.57
C TYR A 683 25.42 7.57 12.01
N ASP A 684 26.68 7.43 12.38
CA ASP A 684 27.23 6.16 12.86
C ASP A 684 26.58 5.65 14.16
N GLU A 685 25.95 6.53 14.94
CA GLU A 685 25.22 6.16 16.14
C GLU A 685 23.88 5.44 15.82
N THR A 686 23.44 5.48 14.55
CA THR A 686 22.22 4.76 14.09
C THR A 686 22.36 3.24 14.17
N ASP A 687 23.60 2.69 14.28
CA ASP A 687 23.83 1.23 14.34
C ASP A 687 22.97 0.53 15.40
N LYS A 688 22.76 1.17 16.56
CA LYS A 688 21.89 0.64 17.62
C LYS A 688 20.39 0.70 17.28
N LEU A 689 19.99 1.64 16.45
CA LEU A 689 18.60 1.82 16.05
C LEU A 689 18.16 0.73 15.06
N TRP A 690 19.12 0.14 14.33
CA TRP A 690 18.87 -1.03 13.48
C TRP A 690 18.49 -2.28 14.28
N ASP A 691 18.59 -2.29 15.60
CA ASP A 691 18.13 -3.39 16.44
C ASP A 691 16.63 -3.65 16.31
N LEU A 692 15.83 -2.64 15.93
CA LEU A 692 14.41 -2.81 15.60
C LEU A 692 14.21 -3.76 14.42
N TRP A 693 15.03 -3.65 13.38
CA TRP A 693 14.97 -4.56 12.22
C TRP A 693 15.64 -5.91 12.49
N ARG A 694 16.71 -5.95 13.28
CA ARG A 694 17.34 -7.20 13.76
C ARG A 694 16.32 -8.03 14.54
N TYR A 695 15.52 -7.38 15.40
CA TYR A 695 14.42 -8.00 16.10
C TYR A 695 13.38 -8.63 15.16
N MET A 696 13.01 -7.97 14.05
CA MET A 696 12.10 -8.53 13.05
C MET A 696 12.66 -9.84 12.46
N LEU A 697 13.96 -9.87 12.14
CA LEU A 697 14.64 -11.08 11.66
C LEU A 697 14.64 -12.20 12.71
N ASP A 698 14.92 -11.87 13.97
CA ASP A 698 14.92 -12.84 15.07
C ASP A 698 13.52 -13.44 15.28
N LYS A 699 12.46 -12.68 15.06
CA LYS A 699 11.06 -13.12 15.10
C LYS A 699 10.61 -13.88 13.85
N LYS A 700 11.50 -14.16 12.92
CA LYS A 700 11.21 -14.86 11.66
C LYS A 700 10.18 -14.14 10.78
N MET A 701 10.14 -12.83 10.88
CA MET A 701 9.34 -12.03 9.99
C MET A 701 9.91 -12.07 8.57
N THR A 702 9.04 -12.01 7.58
CA THR A 702 9.42 -11.97 6.17
C THR A 702 9.20 -10.60 5.54
N THR A 703 8.58 -9.71 6.29
CA THR A 703 8.24 -8.32 5.98
C THR A 703 8.52 -7.45 7.20
N CYS A 704 8.35 -6.14 7.10
CA CYS A 704 8.62 -5.19 8.18
C CYS A 704 7.32 -4.83 8.90
N VAL A 705 7.37 -4.79 10.23
CA VAL A 705 6.24 -4.49 11.11
C VAL A 705 5.80 -3.03 11.03
N GLU A 706 4.54 -2.76 11.34
CA GLU A 706 3.94 -1.41 11.39
C GLU A 706 4.61 -0.53 12.45
N ASN A 707 4.69 -1.04 13.66
CA ASN A 707 5.33 -0.35 14.78
C ASN A 707 5.92 -1.36 15.76
N ASN A 708 6.77 -0.89 16.64
CA ASN A 708 7.46 -1.69 17.64
C ASN A 708 6.75 -1.73 19.00
N THR A 709 5.54 -1.16 19.09
CA THR A 709 4.77 -1.08 20.34
C THR A 709 3.77 -2.23 20.44
N ASP A 710 2.93 -2.42 19.44
CA ASP A 710 1.89 -3.44 19.42
C ASP A 710 2.03 -4.46 18.28
N GLU A 711 2.82 -4.14 17.25
CA GLU A 711 3.12 -5.03 16.14
C GLU A 711 1.84 -5.49 15.39
N ARG A 712 0.83 -4.61 15.21
CA ARG A 712 -0.46 -4.95 14.60
C ARG A 712 -0.30 -5.59 13.22
N SER A 713 0.34 -4.91 12.28
CA SER A 713 0.63 -5.41 10.94
C SER A 713 2.07 -5.91 10.84
N ASP A 714 2.28 -7.08 10.22
CA ASP A 714 3.60 -7.61 9.92
C ASP A 714 4.16 -7.11 8.57
N CYS A 715 3.36 -6.35 7.81
CA CYS A 715 3.74 -5.81 6.50
C CYS A 715 3.32 -4.35 6.35
N HIS A 716 4.21 -3.41 6.68
CA HIS A 716 3.94 -1.98 6.63
C HIS A 716 5.09 -1.22 5.98
N ALA A 717 4.82 -0.55 4.86
CA ALA A 717 5.89 -0.09 3.97
C ALA A 717 6.73 1.06 4.51
N TRP A 718 6.21 1.92 5.40
CA TRP A 718 7.03 2.97 6.03
C TRP A 718 8.25 2.42 6.78
N SER A 719 8.20 1.15 7.20
CA SER A 719 9.31 0.47 7.87
C SER A 719 10.39 -0.06 6.91
N SER A 720 10.23 0.10 5.60
CA SER A 720 11.22 -0.34 4.60
C SER A 720 12.42 0.62 4.47
N LEU A 721 12.82 1.22 5.56
CA LEU A 721 13.82 2.30 5.66
C LEU A 721 15.13 2.02 4.92
N ILE A 722 15.61 0.80 4.95
CA ILE A 722 16.88 0.43 4.34
C ILE A 722 16.87 0.61 2.81
N CYS A 723 15.69 0.58 2.17
CA CYS A 723 15.54 0.85 0.75
C CYS A 723 16.03 2.27 0.37
N TYR A 724 15.99 3.19 1.33
CA TYR A 724 16.55 4.54 1.18
C TYR A 724 17.96 4.64 1.77
N GLU A 725 18.16 4.15 3.00
CA GLU A 725 19.43 4.32 3.72
C GLU A 725 20.60 3.68 3.00
N LEU A 726 20.39 2.49 2.45
CA LEU A 726 21.49 1.73 1.86
C LEU A 726 22.07 2.43 0.60
N PRO A 727 21.26 2.86 -0.39
CA PRO A 727 21.77 3.59 -1.54
C PRO A 727 22.17 5.04 -1.23
N THR A 728 21.39 5.74 -0.38
CA THR A 728 21.54 7.19 -0.25
C THR A 728 22.54 7.62 0.82
N LEU A 729 22.63 6.89 1.93
CA LEU A 729 23.48 7.24 3.06
C LEU A 729 24.68 6.30 3.21
N ILE A 730 24.44 5.00 3.23
CA ILE A 730 25.50 4.01 3.46
C ILE A 730 26.42 3.94 2.22
N LEU A 731 25.85 3.82 1.01
CA LEU A 731 26.60 3.94 -0.23
C LEU A 731 26.94 5.42 -0.57
N GLY A 732 26.10 6.35 -0.11
CA GLY A 732 26.35 7.78 -0.12
C GLY A 732 25.86 8.53 -1.35
N VAL A 733 24.90 8.01 -2.13
CA VAL A 733 24.43 8.62 -3.39
C VAL A 733 23.13 9.38 -3.15
N SER A 734 23.17 10.71 -3.12
CA SER A 734 21.96 11.53 -2.92
C SER A 734 21.88 12.71 -3.90
N PRO A 735 20.65 13.09 -4.37
CA PRO A 735 20.48 14.26 -5.22
C PRO A 735 20.75 15.54 -4.42
N CYS A 736 21.46 16.50 -5.01
CA CYS A 736 21.70 17.81 -4.42
C CYS A 736 21.29 18.98 -5.34
N ALA A 737 20.67 18.67 -6.47
CA ALA A 737 19.98 19.64 -7.32
C ALA A 737 18.75 18.98 -7.98
N PRO A 738 17.72 19.76 -8.32
CA PRO A 738 16.51 19.24 -8.96
C PRO A 738 16.81 18.43 -10.24
N GLY A 739 16.06 17.32 -10.39
CA GLY A 739 16.19 16.42 -11.52
C GLY A 739 17.45 15.56 -11.49
N TYR A 740 18.05 15.35 -10.33
CA TYR A 740 19.30 14.60 -10.17
C TYR A 740 20.49 15.16 -10.98
N LYS A 741 20.41 16.45 -11.40
CA LYS A 741 21.45 17.09 -12.21
C LYS A 741 22.81 17.19 -11.50
N LYS A 742 22.76 17.27 -10.17
CA LYS A 742 23.94 17.19 -9.30
C LYS A 742 23.73 16.13 -8.23
N VAL A 743 24.76 15.34 -8.01
CA VAL A 743 24.79 14.30 -6.97
C VAL A 743 25.84 14.64 -5.93
N ARG A 744 25.56 14.27 -4.68
CA ARG A 744 26.56 14.20 -3.62
C ARG A 744 26.94 12.74 -3.44
N ILE A 745 28.25 12.47 -3.40
CA ILE A 745 28.79 11.17 -3.01
C ILE A 745 29.38 11.34 -1.60
N ASN A 746 28.65 10.91 -0.59
CA ASN A 746 29.02 11.08 0.82
C ASN A 746 28.62 9.84 1.64
N PRO A 747 29.43 8.77 1.59
CA PRO A 747 29.10 7.52 2.29
C PRO A 747 29.31 7.65 3.80
N HIS A 748 28.40 7.03 4.56
CA HIS A 748 28.51 6.85 6.00
C HIS A 748 28.92 5.39 6.28
N LEU A 749 30.20 5.21 6.59
CA LEU A 749 30.84 3.90 6.59
C LEU A 749 30.61 3.12 7.88
N GLY A 750 30.48 3.82 9.02
CA GLY A 750 30.29 3.19 10.32
C GLY A 750 31.33 2.09 10.59
N LYS A 751 30.84 0.90 10.92
CA LYS A 751 31.67 -0.30 11.15
C LYS A 751 31.87 -1.17 9.90
N LEU A 752 31.30 -0.77 8.75
CA LEU A 752 31.39 -1.55 7.52
C LEU A 752 32.79 -1.49 6.91
N LYS A 753 33.26 -2.60 6.37
CA LYS A 753 34.57 -2.72 5.74
C LYS A 753 34.53 -2.40 4.26
N SER A 754 33.42 -2.65 3.61
CA SER A 754 33.21 -2.35 2.20
C SER A 754 31.74 -2.25 1.87
N VAL A 755 31.43 -1.38 0.92
CA VAL A 755 30.14 -1.31 0.24
C VAL A 755 30.39 -1.05 -1.24
N ASN A 756 29.62 -1.68 -2.10
CA ASN A 756 29.65 -1.40 -3.52
C ASN A 756 28.25 -1.57 -4.10
N GLY A 757 27.94 -0.82 -5.12
CA GLY A 757 26.64 -0.92 -5.76
C GLY A 757 26.43 0.02 -6.92
N ASN A 758 25.26 -0.18 -7.54
CA ASN A 758 24.73 0.71 -8.55
C ASN A 758 23.41 1.29 -8.03
N VAL A 759 23.25 2.58 -8.17
CA VAL A 759 22.03 3.32 -7.86
C VAL A 759 21.40 3.75 -9.17
N ILE A 760 20.17 3.31 -9.41
CA ILE A 760 19.38 3.78 -10.55
C ILE A 760 18.85 5.20 -10.27
N THR A 761 18.98 6.08 -11.25
CA THR A 761 18.42 7.44 -11.19
C THR A 761 17.67 7.76 -12.47
N PRO A 762 16.87 8.82 -12.51
CA PRO A 762 16.23 9.27 -13.75
C PRO A 762 17.21 9.65 -14.86
N MET A 763 18.47 9.97 -14.51
CA MET A 763 19.53 10.30 -15.47
C MET A 763 20.41 9.11 -15.87
N GLY A 764 20.20 7.94 -15.25
CA GLY A 764 20.99 6.74 -15.49
C GLY A 764 21.60 6.14 -14.22
N ASN A 765 22.45 5.14 -14.38
CA ASN A 765 23.06 4.42 -13.26
C ASN A 765 24.30 5.15 -12.73
N ILE A 766 24.39 5.25 -11.42
CA ILE A 766 25.57 5.69 -10.68
C ILE A 766 26.20 4.45 -10.05
N SER A 767 27.48 4.20 -10.32
CA SER A 767 28.22 3.13 -9.65
C SER A 767 29.10 3.74 -8.56
N VAL A 768 29.07 3.15 -7.37
CA VAL A 768 29.94 3.55 -6.25
C VAL A 768 30.51 2.30 -5.60
N SER A 769 31.79 2.35 -5.29
CA SER A 769 32.49 1.32 -4.52
C SER A 769 33.46 1.99 -3.54
N TRP A 770 33.39 1.56 -2.29
CA TRP A 770 34.35 1.96 -1.30
C TRP A 770 34.75 0.77 -0.42
N PHE A 771 35.97 0.76 0.05
CA PHE A 771 36.55 -0.28 0.88
C PHE A 771 37.65 0.27 1.78
N CYS A 772 37.81 -0.38 2.93
CA CYS A 772 38.90 -0.12 3.87
C CYS A 772 40.14 -0.91 3.43
N ASP A 773 41.26 -0.24 3.19
CA ASP A 773 42.54 -0.89 2.84
C ASP A 773 43.21 -1.49 4.10
N SER A 774 44.35 -2.17 3.88
CA SER A 774 45.14 -2.80 4.94
C SER A 774 45.69 -1.81 5.99
N ASN A 775 45.73 -0.52 5.68
CA ASN A 775 46.18 0.55 6.56
C ASN A 775 45.01 1.24 7.29
N GLY A 776 43.80 0.74 7.18
CA GLY A 776 42.61 1.33 7.77
C GLY A 776 42.09 2.57 7.03
N LYS A 777 42.55 2.83 5.81
CA LYS A 777 42.11 3.97 5.01
C LYS A 777 40.99 3.53 4.05
N TYR A 778 39.96 4.35 3.93
CA TYR A 778 38.89 4.13 2.97
C TYR A 778 39.24 4.72 1.60
N LYS A 779 38.97 3.94 0.56
CA LYS A 779 39.11 4.34 -0.84
C LYS A 779 37.73 4.31 -1.50
N ILE A 780 37.40 5.36 -2.23
CA ILE A 780 36.16 5.53 -2.94
C ILE A 780 36.43 5.61 -4.44
N GLN A 781 35.65 4.86 -5.22
CA GLN A 781 35.57 4.93 -6.67
C GLN A 781 34.13 5.10 -7.09
N TYR A 782 33.89 5.97 -8.06
CA TYR A 782 32.53 6.15 -8.59
C TYR A 782 32.56 6.47 -10.09
N SER A 783 31.42 6.19 -10.74
CA SER A 783 31.13 6.63 -12.11
C SER A 783 29.74 7.21 -12.20
N LEU A 784 29.57 8.26 -12.99
CA LEU A 784 28.35 9.01 -13.18
C LEU A 784 27.85 8.87 -14.61
N PRO A 785 26.53 8.96 -14.86
CA PRO A 785 25.99 9.11 -16.21
C PRO A 785 26.38 10.43 -16.83
N ASP A 786 26.36 10.49 -18.16
CA ASP A 786 26.67 11.71 -18.92
C ASP A 786 25.76 12.88 -18.52
N GLY A 787 26.35 14.05 -18.33
CA GLY A 787 25.63 15.27 -17.98
C GLY A 787 25.26 15.42 -16.49
N MET A 788 25.63 14.47 -15.64
CA MET A 788 25.49 14.59 -14.18
C MET A 788 26.77 15.17 -13.57
N GLU A 789 26.60 16.13 -12.67
CA GLU A 789 27.72 16.73 -11.93
C GLU A 789 27.85 16.16 -10.53
N CYS A 790 29.08 15.93 -10.05
CA CYS A 790 29.33 15.65 -8.64
C CYS A 790 29.59 16.96 -7.88
N LEU A 791 28.90 17.15 -6.75
CA LEU A 791 29.08 18.35 -5.92
C LEU A 791 30.43 18.37 -5.24
N ASN A 792 30.91 17.20 -4.84
CA ASN A 792 32.19 17.00 -4.17
C ASN A 792 32.98 15.89 -4.89
N ASP A 793 34.16 16.21 -5.39
CA ASP A 793 35.06 15.19 -5.91
C ASP A 793 35.67 14.41 -4.74
N VAL A 794 35.09 13.25 -4.43
CA VAL A 794 35.59 12.37 -3.34
C VAL A 794 36.65 11.37 -3.81
N SER A 795 37.07 11.42 -5.08
CA SER A 795 38.06 10.48 -5.62
C SER A 795 39.42 10.53 -4.90
N GLN A 796 39.62 11.54 -4.04
CA GLN A 796 40.85 11.74 -3.25
C GLN A 796 40.61 11.83 -1.74
N ILE A 797 39.41 11.63 -1.24
CA ILE A 797 39.15 11.72 0.20
C ILE A 797 39.65 10.44 0.87
N LEU A 798 40.79 10.55 1.53
CA LEU A 798 41.23 9.62 2.54
C LEU A 798 40.55 10.02 3.85
N VAL A 799 39.47 9.36 4.20
CA VAL A 799 38.85 9.51 5.53
C VAL A 799 39.68 8.68 6.49
N PRO A 800 40.17 9.26 7.61
CA PRO A 800 41.01 8.55 8.59
C PRO A 800 40.24 7.45 9.31
#